data_9402ac676f420bf13f40938490a88a8b
#
_entry.id   9402ac676f420bf13f40938490a88a8b
#
_cell.length_a   1.000
_cell.length_b   1.000
_cell.length_c   1.000
_cell.angle_alpha   90.00
_cell.angle_beta   90.00
_cell.angle_gamma   90.00
#
_symmetry.space_group_name_H-M   'P 1'
#
loop_
_entity.id
_entity.type
_entity.pdbx_description
1 polymer ?
#
loop_
_entity_poly.entity_id
_entity_poly.type
_entity_poly.pdbx_seq_one_letter_code
_entity_poly.pdbx_strand_id
1 'polypeptide(L)'
;MRKVFVIFVLGCLFSGCARKTEAEIFVDDLMDRMTLREKLGQMSQFVLQTGVVTGPEGEPVDLDALIKAGEVGSILNVKTPQEIESLQRLAVDSSRLGIPILFGHDVIHGCNVLFPINLASSCSWDMDAIRKSAELAAAEAAAMGIAWTFSPMCDISADPRWGRVSEGAGEDPYLGAKIAAAMVEGYQGKDLSDSSSILACVKHFAAYGAPEAGRDYNTVDMSERMFRDRYLPPYKAAIEAGAATVMTSFNDFNAIPASANEWLLKKLLKEELGFEGFVVSDYKAVTELIAHGVAADAKEAAFKALRAHLDMEMVTGTYLNHGEDLVSEGLISEASIDEMCRRILLVKYELGLFDDPFRYGGAQRYAMAINSQAAFEHSRKLARESMVLLKNENDVLPLDSGEKIALIGPFASTPRAMIGSWTAFRDYDRTVTIEEGFNARFPSRVSVVQGCDVFTPVDGGISDAVRAARNADVAVLVLGFHGHLSGEAASVTSVELPQCQKDLLAAVKKVGKPVVVLLTTGRPMALESVIDDIDALLLVWHPGTEGGNAVADLVSGDHSPSGHLTMCFPRCDGQIPIRYNHKNTGRPATGIGLKSLDNISKSFQSCYLLTPNSPLYSFGYGLSYTEFRYDSLEVLTPEVHAGEDVHVKVRVSNVGDADGTTVAQLYLRDDVASTTRPVRELKGFERVFLKSGETAEIEFVITPEDMAFCREDMTFALEEGDFTVWVGDSSEATLEAGFKVL
;
A
#
# COMPACT_ATOMS: atom_id res chain seq x y z
N MET A 1 11.93 41.08 -61.15
CA MET A 1 10.90 41.57 -60.24
C MET A 1 9.95 40.48 -59.91
N ARG A 2 10.18 39.76 -58.79
CA ARG A 2 9.25 38.76 -58.24
C ARG A 2 8.64 39.36 -56.98
N LYS A 3 7.32 39.53 -57.00
CA LYS A 3 6.54 40.01 -55.87
C LYS A 3 6.35 38.84 -54.89
N VAL A 4 6.85 38.99 -53.65
CA VAL A 4 6.60 38.12 -52.52
C VAL A 4 5.26 38.53 -51.91
N PHE A 5 4.27 37.66 -51.91
CA PHE A 5 3.02 37.85 -51.18
C PHE A 5 3.22 37.28 -49.79
N VAL A 6 3.23 38.16 -48.78
CA VAL A 6 3.18 37.77 -47.36
C VAL A 6 1.71 37.63 -47.01
N ILE A 7 1.28 36.40 -46.75
CA ILE A 7 -0.05 36.10 -46.19
C ILE A 7 0.06 36.22 -44.67
N PHE A 8 -0.55 37.28 -44.11
CA PHE A 8 -0.81 37.39 -42.67
C PHE A 8 -1.99 36.47 -42.35
N VAL A 9 -1.72 35.33 -41.67
CA VAL A 9 -2.76 34.53 -41.03
C VAL A 9 -3.06 35.18 -39.69
N LEU A 10 -4.19 35.89 -39.63
CA LEU A 10 -4.79 36.34 -38.36
C LEU A 10 -5.33 35.08 -37.63
N GLY A 11 -4.58 34.59 -36.66
CA GLY A 11 -5.06 33.60 -35.72
C GLY A 11 -6.11 34.26 -34.81
N CYS A 12 -7.39 34.03 -35.09
CA CYS A 12 -8.45 34.32 -34.15
C CYS A 12 -8.29 33.33 -32.97
N LEU A 13 -7.81 33.82 -31.84
CA LEU A 13 -7.95 33.15 -30.54
C LEU A 13 -9.46 33.11 -30.21
N PHE A 14 -10.12 32.04 -30.60
CA PHE A 14 -11.39 31.67 -29.99
C PHE A 14 -11.08 31.15 -28.59
N SER A 15 -11.11 32.04 -27.59
CA SER A 15 -11.42 31.62 -26.22
C SER A 15 -12.87 31.12 -26.22
N GLY A 16 -13.05 29.87 -26.56
CA GLY A 16 -14.32 29.19 -26.36
C GLY A 16 -14.55 29.13 -24.84
N CYS A 17 -15.51 29.90 -24.31
CA CYS A 17 -16.12 29.57 -23.02
C CYS A 17 -16.60 28.12 -23.11
N ALA A 18 -15.90 27.19 -22.49
CA ALA A 18 -16.40 25.85 -22.30
C ALA A 18 -17.75 25.97 -21.62
N ARG A 19 -18.77 25.32 -22.16
CA ARG A 19 -20.12 25.35 -21.56
C ARG A 19 -20.03 24.56 -20.24
N LYS A 20 -20.47 25.20 -19.14
CA LYS A 20 -20.51 24.55 -17.84
C LYS A 20 -21.31 23.24 -17.91
N THR A 21 -20.85 22.22 -17.21
CA THR A 21 -21.55 20.94 -17.04
C THR A 21 -22.81 21.12 -16.16
N GLU A 22 -23.70 20.15 -16.16
CA GLU A 22 -24.89 20.15 -15.27
C GLU A 22 -24.48 20.18 -13.80
N ALA A 23 -23.44 19.41 -13.42
CA ALA A 23 -22.86 19.41 -12.09
C ALA A 23 -22.37 20.81 -11.67
N GLU A 24 -21.63 21.47 -12.55
CA GLU A 24 -21.11 22.81 -12.29
C GLU A 24 -22.23 23.86 -12.13
N ILE A 25 -23.26 23.76 -12.94
CA ILE A 25 -24.42 24.69 -12.85
C ILE A 25 -25.16 24.45 -11.53
N PHE A 26 -25.40 23.20 -11.14
CA PHE A 26 -26.06 22.84 -9.89
C PHE A 26 -25.28 23.32 -8.66
N VAL A 27 -23.96 23.03 -8.64
CA VAL A 27 -23.10 23.40 -7.51
C VAL A 27 -22.97 24.91 -7.39
N ASP A 28 -22.84 25.66 -8.50
CA ASP A 28 -22.81 27.11 -8.49
C ASP A 28 -24.11 27.71 -7.89
N ASP A 29 -25.28 27.22 -8.33
CA ASP A 29 -26.59 27.66 -7.76
C ASP A 29 -26.72 27.34 -6.26
N LEU A 30 -26.20 26.18 -5.83
CA LEU A 30 -26.18 25.82 -4.42
C LEU A 30 -25.28 26.76 -3.62
N MET A 31 -24.06 27.03 -4.10
CA MET A 31 -23.08 27.89 -3.45
C MET A 31 -23.54 29.35 -3.34
N ASP A 32 -24.28 29.86 -4.33
CA ASP A 32 -24.87 31.21 -4.29
C ASP A 32 -25.90 31.37 -3.15
N ARG A 33 -26.47 30.27 -2.65
CA ARG A 33 -27.40 30.23 -1.54
C ARG A 33 -26.75 29.97 -0.17
N MET A 34 -25.49 29.51 -0.15
CA MET A 34 -24.76 29.17 1.07
C MET A 34 -24.21 30.42 1.75
N THR A 35 -24.24 30.43 3.07
CA THR A 35 -23.46 31.38 3.88
C THR A 35 -21.99 30.94 3.93
N LEU A 36 -21.10 31.87 4.25
CA LEU A 36 -19.66 31.55 4.44
C LEU A 36 -19.49 30.44 5.49
N ARG A 37 -20.24 30.46 6.57
CA ARG A 37 -20.20 29.46 7.63
C ARG A 37 -20.63 28.07 7.16
N GLU A 38 -21.65 27.97 6.33
CA GLU A 38 -22.07 26.70 5.73
C GLU A 38 -20.99 26.17 4.72
N LYS A 39 -20.32 27.04 3.98
CA LYS A 39 -19.20 26.66 3.12
C LYS A 39 -18.04 26.09 3.94
N LEU A 40 -17.65 26.76 5.04
CA LEU A 40 -16.64 26.26 5.98
C LEU A 40 -17.05 24.95 6.64
N GLY A 41 -18.36 24.78 6.91
CA GLY A 41 -18.91 23.52 7.40
C GLY A 41 -18.72 22.36 6.42
N GLN A 42 -18.92 22.58 5.11
CA GLN A 42 -18.64 21.55 4.09
C GLN A 42 -17.14 21.19 4.00
N MET A 43 -16.26 22.08 4.41
CA MET A 43 -14.81 21.88 4.46
C MET A 43 -14.32 21.25 5.78
N SER A 44 -15.24 20.81 6.66
CA SER A 44 -14.94 20.23 7.97
C SER A 44 -15.45 18.80 8.09
N GLN A 45 -14.56 17.87 8.45
CA GLN A 45 -14.90 16.50 8.80
C GLN A 45 -14.87 16.31 10.31
N PHE A 46 -15.85 15.60 10.84
CA PHE A 46 -15.98 15.27 12.26
C PHE A 46 -15.91 13.76 12.50
N VAL A 47 -15.76 13.37 13.76
CA VAL A 47 -15.77 11.96 14.19
C VAL A 47 -16.83 11.77 15.28
N LEU A 48 -17.53 10.64 15.25
CA LEU A 48 -18.38 10.25 16.38
C LEU A 48 -17.49 9.86 17.56
N GLN A 49 -17.80 10.41 18.76
CA GLN A 49 -17.00 10.23 19.99
C GLN A 49 -16.92 8.78 20.49
N THR A 50 -17.73 7.87 19.98
CA THR A 50 -17.74 6.48 20.41
C THR A 50 -16.79 5.62 19.58
N GLY A 51 -15.54 5.48 20.03
CA GLY A 51 -14.59 4.53 19.52
C GLY A 51 -13.71 5.07 18.40
N VAL A 52 -12.94 6.11 18.71
CA VAL A 52 -11.83 6.56 17.88
C VAL A 52 -10.88 5.40 17.62
N VAL A 53 -10.62 5.11 16.35
CA VAL A 53 -9.73 4.03 15.94
C VAL A 53 -8.29 4.53 15.81
N THR A 54 -8.09 5.84 15.54
CA THR A 54 -6.80 6.45 15.25
C THR A 54 -6.64 7.81 15.92
N GLY A 55 -5.49 8.05 16.51
CA GLY A 55 -5.10 9.33 17.09
C GLY A 55 -5.75 9.70 18.43
N PRO A 56 -5.35 10.84 19.02
CA PRO A 56 -5.89 11.32 20.28
C PRO A 56 -7.36 11.72 20.18
N GLU A 57 -8.13 11.54 21.26
CA GLU A 57 -9.54 11.92 21.33
C GLU A 57 -9.75 13.40 20.98
N GLY A 58 -10.85 13.70 20.25
CA GLY A 58 -11.29 15.06 19.93
C GLY A 58 -11.97 15.73 21.13
N GLU A 59 -12.06 17.08 21.10
CA GLU A 59 -12.93 17.80 22.02
C GLU A 59 -14.39 17.42 21.74
N PRO A 60 -15.21 17.28 22.81
CA PRO A 60 -16.64 17.02 22.66
C PRO A 60 -17.35 18.13 21.88
N VAL A 61 -18.01 17.78 20.78
CA VAL A 61 -18.84 18.71 20.01
C VAL A 61 -20.30 18.25 20.01
N ASP A 62 -21.22 19.18 20.00
CA ASP A 62 -22.66 18.86 19.74
C ASP A 62 -22.85 18.67 18.24
N LEU A 63 -22.57 17.44 17.79
CA LEU A 63 -22.64 17.09 16.37
C LEU A 63 -24.04 17.28 15.79
N ASP A 64 -25.10 16.98 16.56
CA ASP A 64 -26.49 17.17 16.13
C ASP A 64 -26.81 18.64 15.86
N ALA A 65 -26.31 19.55 16.71
CA ALA A 65 -26.48 20.98 16.51
C ALA A 65 -25.74 21.47 15.27
N LEU A 66 -24.49 21.02 15.05
CA LEU A 66 -23.72 21.37 13.85
C LEU A 66 -24.36 20.85 12.56
N ILE A 67 -24.88 19.62 12.56
CA ILE A 67 -25.58 19.05 11.41
C ILE A 67 -26.84 19.88 11.08
N LYS A 68 -27.66 20.21 12.07
CA LYS A 68 -28.85 21.04 11.86
C LYS A 68 -28.52 22.45 11.37
N ALA A 69 -27.39 22.99 11.76
CA ALA A 69 -26.87 24.26 11.27
C ALA A 69 -26.31 24.19 9.83
N GLY A 70 -26.12 22.98 9.25
CA GLY A 70 -25.51 22.79 7.94
C GLY A 70 -23.98 22.92 7.97
N GLU A 71 -23.37 22.76 9.14
CA GLU A 71 -21.94 23.00 9.41
C GLU A 71 -21.11 21.72 9.42
N VAL A 72 -21.58 20.63 8.77
CA VAL A 72 -20.88 19.34 8.69
C VAL A 72 -20.79 18.85 7.25
N GLY A 73 -19.59 18.77 6.70
CA GLY A 73 -19.36 18.25 5.34
C GLY A 73 -19.21 16.74 5.30
N SER A 74 -18.55 16.17 6.30
CA SER A 74 -18.23 14.74 6.38
C SER A 74 -18.20 14.24 7.82
N ILE A 75 -18.46 12.94 8.00
CA ILE A 75 -18.31 12.25 9.29
C ILE A 75 -17.50 10.97 9.09
N LEU A 76 -16.49 10.79 9.96
CA LEU A 76 -15.58 9.66 9.99
C LEU A 76 -16.02 8.63 11.06
N ASN A 77 -15.78 7.33 10.77
CA ASN A 77 -15.85 6.22 11.73
C ASN A 77 -17.25 5.94 12.33
N VAL A 78 -18.31 6.15 11.57
CA VAL A 78 -19.65 5.67 11.96
C VAL A 78 -19.71 4.14 11.80
N LYS A 79 -20.28 3.44 12.80
CA LYS A 79 -20.13 1.98 12.92
C LYS A 79 -21.33 1.18 12.43
N THR A 80 -22.49 1.77 12.32
CA THR A 80 -23.70 1.04 11.95
C THR A 80 -24.50 1.73 10.84
N PRO A 81 -25.13 0.96 9.94
CA PRO A 81 -26.00 1.53 8.90
C PRO A 81 -27.12 2.41 9.47
N GLN A 82 -27.65 2.08 10.65
CA GLN A 82 -28.73 2.82 11.30
C GLN A 82 -28.28 4.18 11.79
N GLU A 83 -27.06 4.29 12.35
CA GLU A 83 -26.48 5.58 12.75
C GLU A 83 -26.25 6.45 11.52
N ILE A 84 -25.66 5.90 10.44
CA ILE A 84 -25.46 6.62 9.18
C ILE A 84 -26.78 7.16 8.64
N GLU A 85 -27.81 6.32 8.55
CA GLU A 85 -29.14 6.74 8.07
C GLU A 85 -29.74 7.85 8.95
N SER A 86 -29.60 7.74 10.29
CA SER A 86 -30.13 8.73 11.24
C SER A 86 -29.43 10.09 11.07
N LEU A 87 -28.11 10.13 10.96
CA LEU A 87 -27.34 11.35 10.76
C LEU A 87 -27.61 11.97 9.39
N GLN A 88 -27.75 11.15 8.35
CA GLN A 88 -28.09 11.63 7.02
C GLN A 88 -29.48 12.25 6.97
N ARG A 89 -30.49 11.64 7.63
CA ARG A 89 -31.85 12.22 7.77
C ARG A 89 -31.79 13.56 8.51
N LEU A 90 -30.99 13.63 9.57
CA LEU A 90 -30.82 14.88 10.31
C LEU A 90 -30.28 16.01 9.41
N ALA A 91 -29.29 15.70 8.56
CA ALA A 91 -28.72 16.68 7.64
C ALA A 91 -29.72 17.11 6.56
N VAL A 92 -30.39 16.15 5.92
CA VAL A 92 -31.29 16.44 4.79
C VAL A 92 -32.58 17.08 5.23
N ASP A 93 -33.23 16.57 6.32
CA ASP A 93 -34.54 16.99 6.72
C ASP A 93 -34.54 18.21 7.66
N SER A 94 -33.43 18.48 8.37
CA SER A 94 -33.40 19.48 9.44
C SER A 94 -32.44 20.65 9.20
N SER A 95 -31.51 20.57 8.23
CA SER A 95 -30.67 21.70 7.86
C SER A 95 -31.34 22.58 6.80
N ARG A 96 -30.90 23.83 6.71
CA ARG A 96 -31.52 24.85 5.81
C ARG A 96 -31.46 24.49 4.32
N LEU A 97 -30.35 23.89 3.89
CA LEU A 97 -30.09 23.55 2.48
C LEU A 97 -30.19 22.07 2.16
N GLY A 98 -30.31 21.22 3.17
CA GLY A 98 -30.44 19.76 3.00
C GLY A 98 -29.22 19.11 2.32
N ILE A 99 -28.03 19.67 2.52
CA ILE A 99 -26.78 19.14 1.89
C ILE A 99 -26.43 17.81 2.57
N PRO A 100 -26.28 16.69 1.80
CA PRO A 100 -25.95 15.40 2.35
C PRO A 100 -24.54 15.36 2.97
N ILE A 101 -24.40 14.56 4.04
CA ILE A 101 -23.10 14.28 4.66
C ILE A 101 -22.37 13.21 3.86
N LEU A 102 -21.05 13.35 3.72
CA LEU A 102 -20.16 12.33 3.18
C LEU A 102 -19.62 11.46 4.33
N PHE A 103 -19.96 10.17 4.36
CA PHE A 103 -19.50 9.24 5.39
C PHE A 103 -18.24 8.51 4.94
N GLY A 104 -17.15 8.66 5.74
CA GLY A 104 -15.86 8.05 5.50
C GLY A 104 -15.49 6.98 6.53
N HIS A 105 -14.68 6.00 6.11
CA HIS A 105 -14.08 5.00 6.99
C HIS A 105 -12.79 4.43 6.39
N ASP A 106 -11.89 3.90 7.26
CA ASP A 106 -10.68 3.20 6.84
C ASP A 106 -10.99 1.77 6.38
N VAL A 107 -11.32 1.61 5.11
CA VAL A 107 -11.52 0.32 4.44
C VAL A 107 -10.24 0.02 3.65
N ILE A 108 -9.19 -0.43 4.34
CA ILE A 108 -7.82 -0.48 3.80
C ILE A 108 -7.54 -1.79 3.05
N HIS A 109 -7.92 -2.94 3.62
CA HIS A 109 -7.74 -4.26 3.00
C HIS A 109 -8.97 -5.16 3.19
N GLY A 110 -10.15 -4.58 3.06
CA GLY A 110 -11.45 -5.20 3.26
C GLY A 110 -12.31 -4.44 4.25
N CYS A 111 -13.58 -4.76 4.31
CA CYS A 111 -14.56 -4.15 5.22
C CYS A 111 -14.96 -5.14 6.31
N ASN A 112 -15.89 -6.07 6.03
CA ASN A 112 -16.25 -7.18 6.94
C ASN A 112 -15.45 -8.44 6.61
N VAL A 113 -15.38 -8.81 5.33
CA VAL A 113 -14.44 -9.81 4.86
C VAL A 113 -13.10 -9.14 4.64
N LEU A 114 -12.09 -9.60 5.37
CA LEU A 114 -10.74 -9.04 5.27
C LEU A 114 -9.91 -9.87 4.30
N PHE A 115 -9.26 -9.16 3.37
CA PHE A 115 -8.25 -9.70 2.48
C PHE A 115 -6.88 -9.66 3.16
N PRO A 116 -5.83 -10.26 2.59
CA PRO A 116 -4.47 -10.06 3.09
C PRO A 116 -4.13 -8.56 3.21
N ILE A 117 -3.31 -8.20 4.20
CA ILE A 117 -2.79 -6.81 4.29
C ILE A 117 -2.17 -6.39 2.96
N ASN A 118 -2.15 -5.10 2.64
CA ASN A 118 -1.75 -4.63 1.30
C ASN A 118 -0.33 -5.05 0.92
N LEU A 119 0.63 -5.06 1.87
CA LEU A 119 1.97 -5.58 1.63
C LEU A 119 1.97 -7.07 1.25
N ALA A 120 1.08 -7.86 1.82
CA ALA A 120 0.89 -9.25 1.41
C ALA A 120 0.25 -9.35 0.02
N SER A 121 -0.87 -8.63 -0.19
CA SER A 121 -1.58 -8.60 -1.48
C SER A 121 -0.66 -8.20 -2.63
N SER A 122 0.28 -7.28 -2.40
CA SER A 122 1.28 -6.87 -3.41
C SER A 122 2.15 -8.04 -3.87
N CYS A 123 2.46 -8.99 -2.95
CA CYS A 123 3.26 -10.18 -3.27
C CYS A 123 2.56 -11.17 -4.22
N SER A 124 1.26 -11.01 -4.49
CA SER A 124 0.57 -11.78 -5.51
C SER A 124 0.95 -11.37 -6.94
N TRP A 125 1.36 -10.13 -7.14
CA TRP A 125 1.60 -9.51 -8.47
C TRP A 125 0.39 -9.62 -9.41
N ASP A 126 -0.80 -9.91 -8.87
CA ASP A 126 -2.07 -10.05 -9.61
C ASP A 126 -2.90 -8.77 -9.47
N MET A 127 -2.74 -7.86 -10.44
CA MET A 127 -3.43 -6.56 -10.43
C MET A 127 -4.96 -6.71 -10.52
N ASP A 128 -5.44 -7.74 -11.23
CA ASP A 128 -6.88 -8.03 -11.31
C ASP A 128 -7.44 -8.52 -9.97
N ALA A 129 -6.69 -9.36 -9.25
CA ALA A 129 -7.09 -9.81 -7.92
C ALA A 129 -7.07 -8.66 -6.90
N ILE A 130 -6.07 -7.77 -6.96
CA ILE A 130 -6.00 -6.57 -6.09
C ILE A 130 -7.17 -5.63 -6.38
N ARG A 131 -7.44 -5.32 -7.65
CA ARG A 131 -8.60 -4.52 -8.08
C ARG A 131 -9.92 -5.14 -7.58
N LYS A 132 -10.05 -6.46 -7.71
CA LYS A 132 -11.27 -7.20 -7.25
C LYS A 132 -11.44 -7.13 -5.74
N SER A 133 -10.36 -7.14 -4.95
CA SER A 133 -10.42 -6.93 -3.49
C SER A 133 -11.00 -5.56 -3.14
N ALA A 134 -10.54 -4.51 -3.81
CA ALA A 134 -11.03 -3.15 -3.62
C ALA A 134 -12.52 -3.02 -4.04
N GLU A 135 -12.93 -3.64 -5.15
CA GLU A 135 -14.34 -3.69 -5.60
C GLU A 135 -15.25 -4.39 -4.57
N LEU A 136 -14.83 -5.53 -4.04
CA LEU A 136 -15.60 -6.26 -3.03
C LEU A 136 -15.69 -5.49 -1.71
N ALA A 137 -14.58 -4.87 -1.29
CA ALA A 137 -14.54 -4.01 -0.11
C ALA A 137 -15.44 -2.78 -0.27
N ALA A 138 -15.44 -2.15 -1.45
CA ALA A 138 -16.32 -1.03 -1.78
C ALA A 138 -17.79 -1.42 -1.70
N ALA A 139 -18.17 -2.56 -2.27
CA ALA A 139 -19.54 -3.04 -2.23
C ALA A 139 -20.05 -3.31 -0.80
N GLU A 140 -19.22 -3.87 0.09
CA GLU A 140 -19.52 -4.05 1.51
C GLU A 140 -19.65 -2.72 2.24
N ALA A 141 -18.70 -1.80 2.03
CA ALA A 141 -18.71 -0.46 2.64
C ALA A 141 -19.93 0.36 2.20
N ALA A 142 -20.22 0.37 0.90
CA ALA A 142 -21.39 1.02 0.33
C ALA A 142 -22.70 0.47 0.88
N ALA A 143 -22.79 -0.86 1.06
CA ALA A 143 -23.96 -1.50 1.68
C ALA A 143 -24.11 -1.14 3.17
N MET A 144 -23.04 -0.74 3.85
CA MET A 144 -23.06 -0.22 5.21
C MET A 144 -23.49 1.25 5.27
N GLY A 145 -23.34 2.00 4.19
CA GLY A 145 -23.63 3.43 4.12
C GLY A 145 -22.37 4.31 4.00
N ILE A 146 -21.19 3.69 3.87
CA ILE A 146 -19.92 4.38 3.70
C ILE A 146 -19.74 4.69 2.20
N ALA A 147 -19.47 5.95 1.89
CA ALA A 147 -19.27 6.42 0.52
C ALA A 147 -17.81 6.84 0.22
N TRP A 148 -16.93 6.76 1.22
CA TRP A 148 -15.54 7.21 1.11
C TRP A 148 -14.59 6.33 1.93
N THR A 149 -13.50 5.85 1.31
CA THR A 149 -12.42 5.16 2.00
C THR A 149 -11.12 5.95 1.96
N PHE A 150 -10.24 5.75 2.98
CA PHE A 150 -8.91 6.35 3.02
C PHE A 150 -7.85 5.34 2.53
N SER A 151 -8.00 4.92 1.29
CA SER A 151 -7.18 3.97 0.54
C SER A 151 -7.22 4.29 -0.95
N PRO A 152 -6.15 4.05 -1.73
CA PRO A 152 -4.92 3.31 -1.41
C PRO A 152 -3.87 4.13 -0.67
N MET A 153 -3.02 3.43 0.11
CA MET A 153 -1.77 4.00 0.60
C MET A 153 -0.70 3.84 -0.47
N CYS A 154 -0.19 4.98 -0.97
CA CYS A 154 0.76 5.06 -2.08
C CYS A 154 2.21 5.26 -1.62
N ASP A 155 2.46 5.20 -0.31
CA ASP A 155 3.78 5.43 0.27
C ASP A 155 4.74 4.27 -0.02
N ILE A 156 5.82 4.56 -0.73
CA ILE A 156 6.93 3.63 -0.97
C ILE A 156 7.86 3.66 0.25
N SER A 157 8.24 2.49 0.75
CA SER A 157 9.17 2.38 1.87
C SER A 157 10.24 1.33 1.66
N ALA A 158 11.44 1.60 2.20
CA ALA A 158 12.56 0.67 2.26
C ALA A 158 13.01 0.40 3.72
N ASP A 159 12.24 0.90 4.69
CA ASP A 159 12.53 0.74 6.11
C ASP A 159 11.44 -0.08 6.81
N PRO A 160 11.67 -1.39 7.02
CA PRO A 160 10.68 -2.27 7.66
C PRO A 160 10.45 -1.96 9.14
N ARG A 161 11.21 -1.05 9.76
CA ARG A 161 10.95 -0.59 11.13
C ARG A 161 9.70 0.29 11.21
N TRP A 162 9.32 0.97 10.11
CA TRP A 162 8.08 1.72 10.02
C TRP A 162 6.88 0.76 9.98
N GLY A 163 5.93 0.92 10.92
CA GLY A 163 4.79 -0.01 11.05
C GLY A 163 3.86 -0.01 9.86
N ARG A 164 3.73 1.15 9.20
CA ARG A 164 2.80 1.35 8.08
C ARG A 164 3.27 0.74 6.77
N VAL A 165 4.46 0.13 6.69
CA VAL A 165 4.84 -0.69 5.51
C VAL A 165 3.80 -1.77 5.21
N SER A 166 3.05 -2.24 6.23
CA SER A 166 1.97 -3.22 6.08
C SER A 166 0.79 -2.74 5.23
N GLU A 167 0.63 -1.42 5.09
CA GLU A 167 -0.49 -0.77 4.40
C GLU A 167 -0.20 -0.50 2.92
N GLY A 168 1.07 -0.51 2.50
CA GLY A 168 1.53 -0.14 1.16
C GLY A 168 1.91 -1.32 0.28
N ALA A 169 2.46 -1.02 -0.88
CA ALA A 169 2.86 -1.98 -1.92
C ALA A 169 4.35 -2.39 -1.85
N GLY A 170 5.08 -2.02 -0.79
CA GLY A 170 6.49 -2.32 -0.62
C GLY A 170 7.43 -1.21 -1.07
N GLU A 171 8.57 -1.57 -1.72
CA GLU A 171 9.67 -0.63 -1.95
C GLU A 171 9.80 -0.11 -3.38
N ASP A 172 9.03 -0.67 -4.32
CA ASP A 172 9.19 -0.37 -5.74
C ASP A 172 8.16 0.64 -6.27
N PRO A 173 8.61 1.74 -6.94
CA PRO A 173 7.71 2.77 -7.46
C PRO A 173 6.85 2.30 -8.64
N TYR A 174 7.36 1.42 -9.52
CA TYR A 174 6.62 0.95 -10.68
C TYR A 174 5.49 0.00 -10.27
N LEU A 175 5.80 -1.01 -9.46
CA LEU A 175 4.79 -1.93 -8.93
C LEU A 175 3.78 -1.18 -8.05
N GLY A 176 4.25 -0.27 -7.20
CA GLY A 176 3.40 0.59 -6.37
C GLY A 176 2.43 1.43 -7.20
N ALA A 177 2.87 1.96 -8.35
CA ALA A 177 2.02 2.70 -9.27
C ALA A 177 0.91 1.82 -9.88
N LYS A 178 1.25 0.60 -10.32
CA LYS A 178 0.26 -0.35 -10.87
C LYS A 178 -0.78 -0.77 -9.82
N ILE A 179 -0.34 -1.04 -8.59
CA ILE A 179 -1.23 -1.41 -7.48
C ILE A 179 -2.13 -0.24 -7.08
N ALA A 180 -1.59 0.97 -6.97
CA ALA A 180 -2.36 2.15 -6.63
C ALA A 180 -3.48 2.43 -7.63
N ALA A 181 -3.18 2.36 -8.93
CA ALA A 181 -4.18 2.50 -9.99
C ALA A 181 -5.26 1.41 -9.91
N ALA A 182 -4.86 0.12 -9.77
CA ALA A 182 -5.80 -0.99 -9.65
C ALA A 182 -6.75 -0.85 -8.44
N MET A 183 -6.25 -0.36 -7.31
CA MET A 183 -7.08 -0.12 -6.12
C MET A 183 -8.06 1.03 -6.32
N VAL A 184 -7.66 2.15 -6.94
CA VAL A 184 -8.57 3.25 -7.29
C VAL A 184 -9.67 2.77 -8.22
N GLU A 185 -9.32 2.07 -9.30
CA GLU A 185 -10.28 1.47 -10.22
C GLU A 185 -11.26 0.50 -9.53
N GLY A 186 -10.77 -0.26 -8.55
CA GLY A 186 -11.58 -1.19 -7.78
C GLY A 186 -12.57 -0.49 -6.86
N TYR A 187 -12.14 0.52 -6.10
CA TYR A 187 -13.03 1.28 -5.19
C TYR A 187 -14.05 2.12 -5.95
N GLN A 188 -13.64 2.83 -6.99
CA GLN A 188 -14.47 3.80 -7.69
C GLN A 188 -15.25 3.20 -8.86
N GLY A 189 -14.83 2.02 -9.36
CA GLY A 189 -15.43 1.43 -10.53
C GLY A 189 -15.27 2.30 -11.78
N LYS A 190 -16.19 2.15 -12.73
CA LYS A 190 -16.20 2.95 -13.96
C LYS A 190 -17.05 4.23 -13.85
N ASP A 191 -17.89 4.30 -12.85
CA ASP A 191 -18.87 5.38 -12.64
C ASP A 191 -19.09 5.54 -11.13
N LEU A 192 -18.71 6.69 -10.59
CA LEU A 192 -18.92 7.04 -9.18
C LEU A 192 -20.40 7.07 -8.80
N SER A 193 -21.28 7.27 -9.76
CA SER A 193 -22.72 7.21 -9.54
C SER A 193 -23.27 5.79 -9.37
N ASP A 194 -22.47 4.74 -9.50
CA ASP A 194 -22.86 3.38 -9.11
C ASP A 194 -22.92 3.27 -7.58
N SER A 195 -24.04 2.78 -7.06
CA SER A 195 -24.24 2.68 -5.61
C SER A 195 -23.35 1.64 -4.91
N SER A 196 -22.57 0.84 -5.64
CA SER A 196 -21.57 -0.06 -5.11
C SER A 196 -20.14 0.52 -5.12
N SER A 197 -19.95 1.66 -5.81
CA SER A 197 -18.70 2.42 -5.84
C SER A 197 -18.57 3.33 -4.63
N ILE A 198 -17.36 3.57 -4.15
CA ILE A 198 -17.04 4.54 -3.10
C ILE A 198 -15.83 5.37 -3.52
N LEU A 199 -15.67 6.56 -2.97
CA LEU A 199 -14.48 7.38 -3.22
C LEU A 199 -13.22 6.69 -2.69
N ALA A 200 -12.19 6.63 -3.53
CA ALA A 200 -10.81 6.35 -3.12
C ALA A 200 -10.14 7.62 -2.57
N CYS A 201 -9.20 7.46 -1.66
CA CYS A 201 -8.38 8.53 -1.13
C CYS A 201 -6.91 8.14 -1.17
N VAL A 202 -6.18 8.79 -2.07
CA VAL A 202 -4.74 8.59 -2.23
C VAL A 202 -4.00 9.15 -1.03
N LYS A 203 -3.29 8.29 -0.28
CA LYS A 203 -2.60 8.70 0.94
C LYS A 203 -1.19 8.11 1.03
N HIS A 204 -0.29 8.71 1.79
CA HIS A 204 -0.36 10.05 2.40
C HIS A 204 0.50 11.01 1.60
N PHE A 205 -0.08 12.05 1.05
CA PHE A 205 0.60 12.97 0.15
C PHE A 205 1.40 14.05 0.92
N ALA A 206 2.78 13.94 1.03
CA ALA A 206 3.55 12.96 0.30
C ALA A 206 4.81 12.50 1.04
N ALA A 207 5.37 11.40 0.49
CA ALA A 207 6.67 10.85 0.91
C ALA A 207 6.72 10.27 2.33
N TYR A 208 5.58 9.97 2.95
CA TYR A 208 5.50 9.49 4.33
C TYR A 208 6.19 8.12 4.54
N GLY A 209 6.40 7.33 3.49
CA GLY A 209 7.15 6.06 3.55
C GLY A 209 8.65 6.18 3.80
N ALA A 210 9.18 7.40 3.96
CA ALA A 210 10.59 7.66 4.22
C ALA A 210 10.83 8.41 5.56
N PRO A 211 10.11 8.11 6.66
CA PRO A 211 10.34 8.83 7.91
C PRO A 211 11.71 8.48 8.47
N GLU A 212 12.40 9.46 9.03
CA GLU A 212 13.73 9.24 9.62
C GLU A 212 13.71 8.14 10.68
N ALA A 213 14.64 7.20 10.55
CA ALA A 213 14.81 6.03 11.44
C ALA A 213 13.58 5.09 11.49
N GLY A 214 12.70 5.10 10.48
CA GLY A 214 11.49 4.29 10.45
C GLY A 214 10.48 4.63 11.57
N ARG A 215 10.57 5.82 12.16
CA ARG A 215 9.64 6.27 13.20
C ARG A 215 8.43 6.94 12.58
N ASP A 216 7.27 6.44 12.91
CA ASP A 216 6.02 7.05 12.50
C ASP A 216 5.89 8.50 12.98
N TYR A 217 5.22 9.36 12.22
CA TYR A 217 5.05 10.79 12.46
C TYR A 217 6.35 11.62 12.43
N ASN A 218 7.47 11.03 12.00
CA ASN A 218 8.75 11.72 11.98
C ASN A 218 8.97 12.48 10.67
N THR A 219 9.93 13.39 10.70
CA THR A 219 10.34 14.21 9.56
C THR A 219 10.82 13.37 8.37
N VAL A 220 10.67 13.92 7.17
CA VAL A 220 11.20 13.37 5.92
C VAL A 220 12.11 14.39 5.29
N ASP A 221 13.36 14.01 5.03
CA ASP A 221 14.34 14.83 4.34
C ASP A 221 14.87 14.13 3.08
N MET A 222 14.57 14.70 1.92
CA MET A 222 15.05 14.21 0.63
C MET A 222 15.08 15.32 -0.42
N SER A 223 15.88 15.13 -1.48
CA SER A 223 15.85 16.03 -2.62
C SER A 223 14.55 15.90 -3.42
N GLU A 224 14.11 16.98 -4.06
CA GLU A 224 12.94 16.97 -4.97
C GLU A 224 13.13 15.92 -6.09
N ARG A 225 14.35 15.74 -6.63
CA ARG A 225 14.63 14.68 -7.62
C ARG A 225 14.35 13.27 -7.05
N MET A 226 14.81 12.99 -5.84
CA MET A 226 14.53 11.71 -5.18
C MET A 226 13.02 11.48 -5.00
N PHE A 227 12.32 12.53 -4.63
CA PHE A 227 10.87 12.50 -4.50
C PHE A 227 10.19 12.19 -5.83
N ARG A 228 10.54 12.94 -6.90
CA ARG A 228 9.94 12.77 -8.24
C ARG A 228 10.23 11.42 -8.88
N ASP A 229 11.46 10.91 -8.74
CA ASP A 229 11.86 9.62 -9.34
C ASP A 229 11.31 8.41 -8.58
N ARG A 230 11.14 8.52 -7.25
CA ARG A 230 10.87 7.35 -6.43
C ARG A 230 9.53 7.38 -5.70
N TYR A 231 9.19 8.49 -5.07
CA TYR A 231 8.02 8.53 -4.19
C TYR A 231 6.76 9.05 -4.87
N LEU A 232 6.88 9.90 -5.89
CA LEU A 232 5.77 10.48 -6.62
C LEU A 232 5.01 9.49 -7.55
N PRO A 233 5.66 8.50 -8.22
CA PRO A 233 5.00 7.69 -9.23
C PRO A 233 3.70 6.99 -8.78
N PRO A 234 3.58 6.37 -7.58
CA PRO A 234 2.32 5.75 -7.16
C PRO A 234 1.18 6.76 -6.96
N TYR A 235 1.48 7.94 -6.43
CA TYR A 235 0.47 9.01 -6.28
C TYR A 235 -0.01 9.49 -7.63
N LYS A 236 0.93 9.73 -8.57
CA LYS A 236 0.62 10.15 -9.93
C LYS A 236 -0.28 9.13 -10.63
N ALA A 237 0.07 7.85 -10.59
CA ALA A 237 -0.71 6.79 -11.20
C ALA A 237 -2.14 6.66 -10.60
N ALA A 238 -2.28 6.82 -9.29
CA ALA A 238 -3.59 6.82 -8.64
C ALA A 238 -4.45 8.03 -9.06
N ILE A 239 -3.85 9.21 -9.22
CA ILE A 239 -4.53 10.42 -9.73
C ILE A 239 -4.95 10.21 -11.19
N GLU A 240 -4.06 9.70 -12.04
CA GLU A 240 -4.35 9.38 -13.44
C GLU A 240 -5.43 8.29 -13.59
N ALA A 241 -5.55 7.37 -12.63
CA ALA A 241 -6.65 6.41 -12.54
C ALA A 241 -7.97 7.03 -12.07
N GLY A 242 -8.00 8.34 -11.81
CA GLY A 242 -9.23 9.10 -11.50
C GLY A 242 -9.56 9.16 -10.01
N ALA A 243 -8.59 9.02 -9.10
CA ALA A 243 -8.85 9.16 -7.67
C ALA A 243 -9.52 10.50 -7.34
N ALA A 244 -10.67 10.45 -6.65
CA ALA A 244 -11.48 11.62 -6.37
C ALA A 244 -10.97 12.43 -5.16
N THR A 245 -10.15 11.83 -4.29
CA THR A 245 -9.65 12.51 -3.09
C THR A 245 -8.18 12.16 -2.81
N VAL A 246 -7.48 13.10 -2.15
CA VAL A 246 -6.09 12.95 -1.69
C VAL A 246 -6.01 13.36 -0.23
N MET A 247 -5.26 12.61 0.58
CA MET A 247 -5.01 12.95 1.99
C MET A 247 -3.56 13.40 2.17
N THR A 248 -3.34 14.53 2.88
CA THR A 248 -2.00 15.00 3.22
C THR A 248 -1.36 14.08 4.26
N SER A 249 -0.03 13.98 4.23
CA SER A 249 0.73 13.25 5.24
C SER A 249 0.94 14.06 6.53
N PHE A 250 1.34 13.38 7.61
CA PHE A 250 1.71 14.01 8.88
C PHE A 250 3.08 14.70 8.83
N ASN A 251 4.01 14.15 8.04
CA ASN A 251 5.40 14.62 7.99
C ASN A 251 5.52 15.98 7.31
N ASP A 252 6.64 16.63 7.56
CA ASP A 252 7.11 17.76 6.78
C ASP A 252 7.85 17.29 5.51
N PHE A 253 7.78 18.09 4.48
CA PHE A 253 8.58 17.96 3.25
C PHE A 253 9.25 19.30 2.96
N ASN A 254 10.58 19.31 2.78
CA ASN A 254 11.37 20.54 2.73
C ASN A 254 11.14 21.43 3.97
N ALA A 255 11.06 20.83 5.16
CA ALA A 255 10.80 21.48 6.45
C ALA A 255 9.45 22.23 6.53
N ILE A 256 8.49 21.94 5.67
CA ILE A 256 7.13 22.47 5.70
C ILE A 256 6.16 21.30 5.85
N PRO A 257 5.37 21.23 6.94
CA PRO A 257 4.35 20.17 7.12
C PRO A 257 3.42 20.08 5.92
N ALA A 258 3.12 18.88 5.47
CA ALA A 258 2.37 18.64 4.22
C ALA A 258 1.04 19.39 4.18
N SER A 259 0.31 19.47 5.30
CA SER A 259 -0.99 20.18 5.41
C SER A 259 -0.88 21.72 5.26
N ALA A 260 0.35 22.29 5.31
CA ALA A 260 0.60 23.72 5.11
C ALA A 260 1.53 23.99 3.92
N ASN A 261 1.85 22.97 3.11
CA ASN A 261 2.83 23.07 2.05
C ASN A 261 2.17 23.48 0.72
N GLU A 262 2.19 24.80 0.43
CA GLU A 262 1.60 25.38 -0.80
C GLU A 262 2.25 24.80 -2.08
N TRP A 263 3.56 24.53 -2.06
CA TRP A 263 4.22 23.91 -3.21
C TRP A 263 3.66 22.52 -3.48
N LEU A 264 3.49 21.72 -2.42
CA LEU A 264 3.04 20.33 -2.53
C LEU A 264 1.57 20.26 -2.99
N LEU A 265 0.66 21.02 -2.34
CA LEU A 265 -0.79 20.88 -2.55
C LEU A 265 -1.30 21.69 -3.74
N LYS A 266 -0.75 22.88 -3.96
CA LYS A 266 -1.21 23.76 -5.04
C LYS A 266 -0.37 23.58 -6.30
N LYS A 267 0.96 23.79 -6.20
CA LYS A 267 1.83 23.78 -7.37
C LYS A 267 1.97 22.40 -7.98
N LEU A 268 2.35 21.40 -7.18
CA LEU A 268 2.57 20.05 -7.68
C LEU A 268 1.24 19.33 -7.92
N LEU A 269 0.39 19.19 -6.87
CA LEU A 269 -0.80 18.33 -6.96
C LEU A 269 -1.85 18.92 -7.90
N LYS A 270 -2.26 20.18 -7.69
CA LYS A 270 -3.39 20.76 -8.44
C LYS A 270 -2.96 21.34 -9.80
N GLU A 271 -1.81 22.07 -9.86
CA GLU A 271 -1.38 22.75 -11.11
C GLU A 271 -0.57 21.82 -12.03
N GLU A 272 0.41 21.05 -11.51
CA GLU A 272 1.29 20.21 -12.34
C GLU A 272 0.65 18.84 -12.65
N LEU A 273 0.10 18.14 -11.64
CA LEU A 273 -0.55 16.83 -11.82
C LEU A 273 -2.00 16.95 -12.28
N GLY A 274 -2.59 18.15 -12.27
CA GLY A 274 -3.95 18.39 -12.74
C GLY A 274 -5.03 17.76 -11.88
N PHE A 275 -4.82 17.61 -10.58
CA PHE A 275 -5.80 16.99 -9.68
C PHE A 275 -7.03 17.88 -9.51
N GLU A 276 -8.21 17.39 -9.89
CA GLU A 276 -9.47 18.12 -9.88
C GLU A 276 -10.36 17.82 -8.66
N GLY A 277 -10.13 16.71 -7.96
CA GLY A 277 -10.85 16.34 -6.74
C GLY A 277 -10.53 17.24 -5.54
N PHE A 278 -10.85 16.81 -4.32
CA PHE A 278 -10.52 17.59 -3.11
C PHE A 278 -9.45 16.92 -2.24
N VAL A 279 -8.72 17.77 -1.49
CA VAL A 279 -7.66 17.35 -0.56
C VAL A 279 -8.19 17.42 0.87
N VAL A 280 -8.03 16.34 1.63
CA VAL A 280 -8.32 16.30 3.06
C VAL A 280 -7.00 16.22 3.85
N SER A 281 -6.96 16.81 5.06
CA SER A 281 -5.83 16.58 5.98
C SER A 281 -5.86 15.16 6.53
N ASP A 282 -4.75 14.65 7.02
CA ASP A 282 -4.76 13.52 7.94
C ASP A 282 -5.33 13.92 9.31
N TYR A 283 -5.55 12.94 10.18
CA TYR A 283 -6.23 13.09 11.47
C TYR A 283 -5.55 14.14 12.35
N LYS A 284 -6.22 15.27 12.61
CA LYS A 284 -5.71 16.44 13.34
C LYS A 284 -4.46 17.12 12.78
N ALA A 285 -4.01 16.79 11.57
CA ALA A 285 -2.75 17.31 11.02
C ALA A 285 -2.75 18.85 10.88
N VAL A 286 -3.91 19.52 10.80
CA VAL A 286 -3.98 20.99 10.81
C VAL A 286 -3.57 21.56 12.16
N THR A 287 -4.07 21.01 13.28
CA THR A 287 -3.66 21.49 14.61
C THR A 287 -2.24 21.08 14.97
N GLU A 288 -1.71 20.01 14.39
CA GLU A 288 -0.31 19.58 14.58
C GLU A 288 0.72 20.58 14.04
N LEU A 289 0.32 21.52 13.17
CA LEU A 289 1.16 22.66 12.75
C LEU A 289 1.69 23.46 13.94
N ILE A 290 0.96 23.48 15.07
CA ILE A 290 1.39 24.11 16.30
C ILE A 290 2.56 23.33 16.91
N ALA A 291 2.44 22.01 17.01
CA ALA A 291 3.50 21.13 17.53
C ALA A 291 4.75 21.13 16.63
N HIS A 292 4.57 21.24 15.31
CA HIS A 292 5.67 21.44 14.35
C HIS A 292 6.39 22.81 14.55
N GLY A 293 5.81 23.71 15.32
CA GLY A 293 6.39 25.05 15.56
C GLY A 293 6.25 26.00 14.34
N VAL A 294 5.35 25.68 13.41
CA VAL A 294 5.09 26.53 12.23
C VAL A 294 3.83 27.37 12.36
N ALA A 295 3.00 27.13 13.36
CA ALA A 295 1.84 27.96 13.72
C ALA A 295 1.87 28.26 15.24
N ALA A 296 1.53 29.48 15.63
CA ALA A 296 1.48 29.89 17.04
C ALA A 296 0.20 29.41 17.75
N ASP A 297 -0.89 29.28 17.01
CA ASP A 297 -2.21 28.89 17.52
C ASP A 297 -3.09 28.28 16.41
N ALA A 298 -4.30 27.87 16.77
CA ALA A 298 -5.25 27.23 15.87
C ALA A 298 -5.71 28.15 14.69
N LYS A 299 -5.77 29.46 14.92
CA LYS A 299 -6.13 30.42 13.87
C LYS A 299 -5.03 30.52 12.82
N GLU A 300 -3.75 30.60 13.25
CA GLU A 300 -2.61 30.60 12.32
C GLU A 300 -2.49 29.25 11.59
N ALA A 301 -2.78 28.14 12.27
CA ALA A 301 -2.82 26.81 11.66
C ALA A 301 -3.88 26.74 10.54
N ALA A 302 -5.11 27.18 10.81
CA ALA A 302 -6.18 27.28 9.82
C ALA A 302 -5.77 28.19 8.64
N PHE A 303 -5.19 29.36 8.91
CA PHE A 303 -4.69 30.27 7.89
C PHE A 303 -3.68 29.59 6.94
N LYS A 304 -2.69 28.88 7.48
CA LYS A 304 -1.64 28.23 6.67
C LYS A 304 -2.19 27.07 5.85
N ALA A 305 -3.10 26.27 6.42
CA ALA A 305 -3.76 25.18 5.71
C ALA A 305 -4.65 25.69 4.55
N LEU A 306 -5.50 26.69 4.81
CA LEU A 306 -6.35 27.34 3.78
C LEU A 306 -5.50 28.00 2.68
N ARG A 307 -4.40 28.66 3.04
CA ARG A 307 -3.47 29.25 2.07
C ARG A 307 -2.78 28.19 1.20
N ALA A 308 -2.50 27.03 1.75
CA ALA A 308 -1.95 25.90 1.00
C ALA A 308 -2.99 25.20 0.10
N HIS A 309 -4.27 25.64 0.10
CA HIS A 309 -5.38 25.03 -0.62
C HIS A 309 -5.70 23.59 -0.14
N LEU A 310 -5.66 23.36 1.17
CA LEU A 310 -6.19 22.17 1.81
C LEU A 310 -7.72 22.31 1.89
N ASP A 311 -8.45 21.51 1.12
CA ASP A 311 -9.89 21.71 0.89
C ASP A 311 -10.75 21.29 2.09
N MET A 312 -10.35 20.23 2.83
CA MET A 312 -11.08 19.74 4.01
C MET A 312 -10.12 19.44 5.17
N GLU A 313 -10.46 19.92 6.36
CA GLU A 313 -9.76 19.53 7.58
C GLU A 313 -10.40 18.29 8.21
N MET A 314 -9.56 17.41 8.81
CA MET A 314 -10.03 16.23 9.51
C MET A 314 -9.98 16.45 11.03
N VAL A 315 -11.18 16.47 11.67
CA VAL A 315 -11.38 16.39 13.14
C VAL A 315 -10.78 17.56 13.97
N THR A 316 -10.48 18.70 13.38
CA THR A 316 -9.92 19.85 14.10
C THR A 316 -10.92 20.95 14.39
N GLY A 317 -11.91 21.18 13.53
CA GLY A 317 -12.89 22.27 13.64
C GLY A 317 -12.27 23.66 13.50
N THR A 318 -11.02 23.78 13.07
CA THR A 318 -10.31 25.06 12.97
C THR A 318 -10.88 25.96 11.90
N TYR A 319 -11.38 25.40 10.79
CA TYR A 319 -11.99 26.15 9.70
C TYR A 319 -13.31 26.80 10.14
N LEU A 320 -14.16 26.04 10.84
CA LEU A 320 -15.39 26.58 11.41
C LEU A 320 -15.15 27.65 12.48
N ASN A 321 -14.13 27.46 13.32
CA ASN A 321 -13.87 28.34 14.46
C ASN A 321 -13.17 29.64 14.06
N HIS A 322 -12.42 29.66 12.96
CA HIS A 322 -11.54 30.79 12.60
C HIS A 322 -11.70 31.29 11.15
N GLY A 323 -12.37 30.53 10.27
CA GLY A 323 -12.44 30.87 8.84
C GLY A 323 -13.15 32.20 8.56
N GLU A 324 -14.28 32.51 9.26
CA GLU A 324 -14.97 33.79 9.11
C GLU A 324 -14.09 34.96 9.54
N ASP A 325 -13.33 34.83 10.62
CA ASP A 325 -12.39 35.87 11.07
C ASP A 325 -11.28 36.09 10.05
N LEU A 326 -10.68 34.98 9.51
CA LEU A 326 -9.63 35.06 8.50
C LEU A 326 -10.09 35.76 7.21
N VAL A 327 -11.35 35.54 6.80
CA VAL A 327 -11.96 36.24 5.66
C VAL A 327 -12.22 37.71 5.99
N SER A 328 -12.81 38.00 7.16
CA SER A 328 -13.12 39.37 7.57
C SER A 328 -11.86 40.25 7.74
N GLU A 329 -10.75 39.67 8.14
CA GLU A 329 -9.45 40.30 8.25
C GLU A 329 -8.71 40.43 6.90
N GLY A 330 -9.26 39.87 5.81
CA GLY A 330 -8.66 39.89 4.46
C GLY A 330 -7.42 39.00 4.31
N LEU A 331 -7.18 38.05 5.22
CA LEU A 331 -6.07 37.11 5.18
C LEU A 331 -6.32 35.97 4.18
N ILE A 332 -7.58 35.54 4.08
CA ILE A 332 -8.05 34.57 3.06
C ILE A 332 -9.20 35.22 2.30
N SER A 333 -9.23 35.04 0.97
CA SER A 333 -10.36 35.54 0.17
C SER A 333 -11.55 34.57 0.25
N GLU A 334 -12.79 35.10 0.24
CA GLU A 334 -13.98 34.28 0.13
C GLU A 334 -13.96 33.43 -1.15
N ALA A 335 -13.43 33.95 -2.25
CA ALA A 335 -13.25 33.22 -3.51
C ALA A 335 -12.35 31.97 -3.35
N SER A 336 -11.33 32.00 -2.48
CA SER A 336 -10.53 30.80 -2.15
C SER A 336 -11.36 29.76 -1.40
N ILE A 337 -12.21 30.19 -0.45
CA ILE A 337 -13.13 29.29 0.25
C ILE A 337 -14.13 28.69 -0.75
N ASP A 338 -14.64 29.49 -1.67
CA ASP A 338 -15.57 29.04 -2.72
C ASP A 338 -14.94 27.98 -3.61
N GLU A 339 -13.71 28.16 -4.05
CA GLU A 339 -12.99 27.17 -4.85
C GLU A 339 -12.84 25.84 -4.13
N MET A 340 -12.42 25.85 -2.86
CA MET A 340 -12.24 24.65 -2.06
C MET A 340 -13.55 23.95 -1.74
N CYS A 341 -14.57 24.68 -1.31
CA CYS A 341 -15.91 24.14 -1.05
C CYS A 341 -16.54 23.52 -2.31
N ARG A 342 -16.37 24.21 -3.45
CA ARG A 342 -16.88 23.75 -4.76
C ARG A 342 -16.35 22.36 -5.14
N ARG A 343 -15.07 22.07 -4.91
CA ARG A 343 -14.49 20.75 -5.17
C ARG A 343 -15.20 19.64 -4.38
N ILE A 344 -15.47 19.87 -3.11
CA ILE A 344 -16.17 18.92 -2.24
C ILE A 344 -17.60 18.70 -2.72
N LEU A 345 -18.31 19.76 -3.08
CA LEU A 345 -19.70 19.66 -3.54
C LEU A 345 -19.83 18.98 -4.91
N LEU A 346 -18.87 19.19 -5.82
CA LEU A 346 -18.80 18.48 -7.10
C LEU A 346 -18.63 16.98 -6.89
N VAL A 347 -17.75 16.55 -6.02
CA VAL A 347 -17.56 15.13 -5.71
C VAL A 347 -18.83 14.53 -5.08
N LYS A 348 -19.54 15.25 -4.20
CA LYS A 348 -20.82 14.81 -3.67
C LYS A 348 -21.90 14.69 -4.76
N TYR A 349 -21.86 15.57 -5.77
CA TYR A 349 -22.76 15.51 -6.93
C TYR A 349 -22.45 14.27 -7.79
N GLU A 350 -21.20 14.04 -8.12
CA GLU A 350 -20.75 12.87 -8.90
C GLU A 350 -21.11 11.53 -8.23
N LEU A 351 -21.07 11.48 -6.90
CA LEU A 351 -21.59 10.34 -6.13
C LEU A 351 -23.11 10.17 -6.23
N GLY A 352 -23.85 11.15 -6.80
CA GLY A 352 -25.31 11.15 -6.86
C GLY A 352 -26.02 11.38 -5.51
N LEU A 353 -25.31 11.93 -4.51
CA LEU A 353 -25.87 12.16 -3.17
C LEU A 353 -26.97 13.24 -3.18
N PHE A 354 -26.95 14.16 -4.13
CA PHE A 354 -28.01 15.18 -4.27
C PHE A 354 -29.29 14.64 -4.92
N ASP A 355 -29.18 13.58 -5.73
CA ASP A 355 -30.35 12.90 -6.33
C ASP A 355 -30.97 11.93 -5.33
N ASP A 356 -30.15 11.16 -4.61
CA ASP A 356 -30.60 10.23 -3.56
C ASP A 356 -29.58 10.21 -2.40
N PRO A 357 -29.83 10.98 -1.33
CA PRO A 357 -28.95 11.01 -0.15
C PRO A 357 -28.83 9.66 0.59
N PHE A 358 -29.79 8.75 0.35
CA PHE A 358 -29.86 7.44 1.02
C PHE A 358 -29.48 6.27 0.10
N ARG A 359 -28.85 6.55 -1.03
CA ARG A 359 -28.40 5.52 -2.01
C ARG A 359 -27.41 4.50 -1.45
N TYR A 360 -26.68 4.89 -0.41
CA TYR A 360 -25.77 4.02 0.34
C TYR A 360 -26.49 3.45 1.57
N GLY A 361 -26.12 2.20 1.95
CA GLY A 361 -26.69 1.53 3.11
C GLY A 361 -27.91 0.65 2.80
N GLY A 362 -28.69 0.36 3.85
CA GLY A 362 -29.87 -0.51 3.81
C GLY A 362 -29.63 -1.87 4.45
N ALA A 363 -30.45 -2.22 5.46
CA ALA A 363 -30.26 -3.42 6.28
C ALA A 363 -30.23 -4.72 5.47
N GLN A 364 -31.07 -4.85 4.44
CA GLN A 364 -31.09 -6.05 3.60
C GLN A 364 -29.86 -6.13 2.72
N ARG A 365 -29.43 -5.03 2.11
CA ARG A 365 -28.24 -4.94 1.27
C ARG A 365 -26.99 -5.26 2.10
N TYR A 366 -26.89 -4.70 3.30
CA TYR A 366 -25.78 -4.98 4.22
C TYR A 366 -25.73 -6.46 4.61
N ALA A 367 -26.86 -7.06 4.99
CA ALA A 367 -26.91 -8.48 5.33
C ALA A 367 -26.50 -9.41 4.17
N MET A 368 -26.78 -9.02 2.94
CA MET A 368 -26.31 -9.76 1.75
C MET A 368 -24.81 -9.57 1.50
N ALA A 369 -24.31 -8.35 1.62
CA ALA A 369 -22.92 -8.01 1.35
C ALA A 369 -21.95 -8.75 2.29
N ILE A 370 -22.17 -8.70 3.59
CA ILE A 370 -21.31 -9.37 4.59
C ILE A 370 -21.33 -10.91 4.53
N ASN A 371 -22.27 -11.48 3.79
CA ASN A 371 -22.38 -12.93 3.56
C ASN A 371 -22.04 -13.31 2.10
N SER A 372 -21.33 -12.46 1.39
CA SER A 372 -20.92 -12.72 0.00
C SER A 372 -19.94 -13.89 -0.08
N GLN A 373 -20.41 -15.04 -0.59
CA GLN A 373 -19.55 -16.19 -0.84
C GLN A 373 -18.34 -15.84 -1.74
N ALA A 374 -18.57 -14.96 -2.71
CA ALA A 374 -17.51 -14.47 -3.61
C ALA A 374 -16.39 -13.73 -2.86
N ALA A 375 -16.72 -12.99 -1.79
CA ALA A 375 -15.72 -12.29 -0.98
C ALA A 375 -14.84 -13.28 -0.20
N PHE A 376 -15.43 -14.33 0.39
CA PHE A 376 -14.66 -15.39 1.09
C PHE A 376 -13.77 -16.19 0.14
N GLU A 377 -14.31 -16.62 -1.01
CA GLU A 377 -13.54 -17.33 -2.03
C GLU A 377 -12.38 -16.49 -2.55
N HIS A 378 -12.61 -15.19 -2.76
CA HIS A 378 -11.57 -14.26 -3.18
C HIS A 378 -10.52 -14.02 -2.08
N SER A 379 -10.93 -13.89 -0.81
CA SER A 379 -10.01 -13.80 0.33
C SER A 379 -9.07 -15.01 0.39
N ARG A 380 -9.60 -16.23 0.24
CA ARG A 380 -8.78 -17.45 0.19
C ARG A 380 -7.86 -17.50 -1.02
N LYS A 381 -8.37 -17.13 -2.23
CA LYS A 381 -7.56 -17.09 -3.46
C LYS A 381 -6.39 -16.12 -3.31
N LEU A 382 -6.66 -14.86 -2.95
CA LEU A 382 -5.62 -13.86 -2.84
C LEU A 382 -4.63 -14.19 -1.73
N ALA A 383 -5.07 -14.76 -0.61
CA ALA A 383 -4.17 -15.20 0.46
C ALA A 383 -3.17 -16.26 -0.02
N ARG A 384 -3.62 -17.26 -0.80
CA ARG A 384 -2.71 -18.26 -1.39
C ARG A 384 -1.68 -17.66 -2.34
N GLU A 385 -2.11 -16.71 -3.17
CA GLU A 385 -1.26 -16.04 -4.15
C GLU A 385 -0.30 -15.03 -3.54
N SER A 386 -0.58 -14.57 -2.32
CA SER A 386 0.22 -13.57 -1.59
C SER A 386 1.31 -14.16 -0.70
N MET A 387 1.17 -15.42 -0.29
CA MET A 387 2.16 -16.08 0.56
C MET A 387 3.40 -16.45 -0.23
N VAL A 388 4.58 -16.25 0.37
CA VAL A 388 5.87 -16.43 -0.31
C VAL A 388 6.65 -17.57 0.31
N LEU A 389 6.98 -18.58 -0.46
CA LEU A 389 7.90 -19.64 -0.04
C LEU A 389 9.34 -19.10 -0.15
N LEU A 390 10.00 -18.92 1.01
CA LEU A 390 11.34 -18.34 1.08
C LEU A 390 12.45 -19.39 1.16
N LYS A 391 12.14 -20.58 1.67
CA LYS A 391 13.10 -21.69 1.81
C LYS A 391 12.33 -23.02 1.76
N ASN A 392 12.89 -24.05 1.10
CA ASN A 392 12.35 -25.41 1.10
C ASN A 392 13.49 -26.42 0.85
N GLU A 393 14.29 -26.69 1.86
CA GLU A 393 15.39 -27.66 1.76
C GLU A 393 14.84 -29.09 1.83
N ASN A 394 15.39 -29.95 0.98
CA ASN A 394 15.01 -31.37 0.89
C ASN A 394 13.50 -31.61 0.64
N ASP A 395 12.83 -30.66 0.00
CA ASP A 395 11.41 -30.75 -0.37
C ASP A 395 10.52 -31.11 0.83
N VAL A 396 10.75 -30.49 1.99
CA VAL A 396 9.96 -30.70 3.22
C VAL A 396 8.51 -30.28 3.02
N LEU A 397 8.27 -29.26 2.21
CA LEU A 397 6.95 -28.89 1.71
C LEU A 397 6.81 -29.33 0.23
N PRO A 398 5.63 -29.84 -0.18
CA PRO A 398 4.38 -29.97 0.60
C PRO A 398 4.42 -31.15 1.57
N LEU A 399 3.62 -31.07 2.65
CA LEU A 399 3.49 -32.13 3.65
C LEU A 399 2.67 -33.31 3.11
N ASP A 400 3.10 -34.53 3.45
CA ASP A 400 2.32 -35.74 3.14
C ASP A 400 1.07 -35.82 4.02
N SER A 401 -0.06 -36.18 3.44
CA SER A 401 -1.34 -36.35 4.14
C SER A 401 -1.33 -37.37 5.28
N GLY A 402 -0.36 -38.29 5.28
CA GLY A 402 -0.15 -39.33 6.31
C GLY A 402 0.66 -38.85 7.51
N GLU A 403 1.39 -37.76 7.42
CA GLU A 403 2.28 -37.25 8.46
C GLU A 403 1.56 -36.77 9.70
N LYS A 404 2.19 -37.02 10.87
CA LYS A 404 1.79 -36.43 12.14
C LYS A 404 2.48 -35.07 12.29
N ILE A 405 1.71 -34.06 12.54
CA ILE A 405 2.16 -32.65 12.58
C ILE A 405 2.13 -32.15 14.02
N ALA A 406 3.24 -31.62 14.49
CA ALA A 406 3.26 -30.80 15.70
C ALA A 406 3.15 -29.31 15.28
N LEU A 407 1.97 -28.72 15.43
CA LEU A 407 1.72 -27.31 15.17
C LEU A 407 2.03 -26.51 16.44
N ILE A 408 3.07 -25.69 16.40
CA ILE A 408 3.68 -25.08 17.58
C ILE A 408 3.78 -23.56 17.37
N GLY A 409 3.45 -22.79 18.39
CA GLY A 409 3.73 -21.34 18.36
C GLY A 409 2.58 -20.46 18.80
N PRO A 410 2.86 -19.18 19.11
CA PRO A 410 1.89 -18.25 19.67
C PRO A 410 0.77 -17.84 18.71
N PHE A 411 0.93 -18.07 17.41
CA PHE A 411 -0.01 -17.62 16.39
C PHE A 411 -0.84 -18.72 15.75
N ALA A 412 -0.65 -19.98 16.13
CA ALA A 412 -1.35 -21.11 15.52
C ALA A 412 -2.88 -21.03 15.66
N SER A 413 -3.39 -20.62 16.83
CA SER A 413 -4.80 -20.71 17.24
C SER A 413 -5.47 -19.35 17.42
N THR A 414 -4.85 -18.24 17.00
CA THR A 414 -5.40 -16.90 17.22
C THR A 414 -5.90 -16.24 15.93
N PRO A 415 -7.22 -15.95 15.82
CA PRO A 415 -7.76 -15.28 14.63
C PRO A 415 -7.20 -13.86 14.46
N ARG A 416 -6.76 -13.22 15.57
CA ARG A 416 -6.15 -11.89 15.53
C ARG A 416 -4.84 -11.86 14.74
N ALA A 417 -4.09 -12.96 14.67
CA ALA A 417 -2.88 -13.06 13.87
C ALA A 417 -3.17 -13.11 12.35
N MET A 418 -4.38 -13.51 11.97
CA MET A 418 -4.76 -13.61 10.56
C MET A 418 -5.07 -12.26 9.92
N ILE A 419 -5.58 -11.29 10.68
CA ILE A 419 -6.20 -10.10 10.10
C ILE A 419 -5.35 -8.82 10.13
N GLY A 420 -4.25 -8.75 10.89
CA GLY A 420 -3.34 -7.60 10.92
C GLY A 420 -3.93 -6.33 11.54
N SER A 421 -3.56 -5.17 10.99
CA SER A 421 -4.05 -3.83 11.36
C SER A 421 -5.21 -3.38 10.45
N TRP A 422 -5.88 -2.25 10.78
CA TRP A 422 -6.98 -1.65 10.02
C TRP A 422 -8.18 -2.58 9.80
N THR A 423 -8.72 -3.11 10.89
CA THR A 423 -9.77 -4.12 10.90
C THR A 423 -11.02 -3.65 11.64
N ALA A 424 -11.60 -2.53 11.18
CA ALA A 424 -12.68 -1.82 11.87
C ALA A 424 -13.94 -2.65 12.11
N PHE A 425 -14.33 -3.47 11.13
CA PHE A 425 -15.53 -4.31 11.17
C PHE A 425 -15.21 -5.80 11.29
N ARG A 426 -14.05 -6.11 11.91
CA ARG A 426 -13.57 -7.49 12.09
C ARG A 426 -14.58 -8.41 12.76
N ASP A 427 -14.64 -9.62 12.26
CA ASP A 427 -15.37 -10.73 12.86
C ASP A 427 -14.41 -11.90 13.13
N TYR A 428 -14.02 -12.05 14.39
CA TYR A 428 -13.10 -13.13 14.78
C TYR A 428 -13.73 -14.52 14.69
N ASP A 429 -15.06 -14.64 14.85
CA ASP A 429 -15.76 -15.92 14.78
C ASP A 429 -15.82 -16.46 13.33
N ARG A 430 -15.63 -15.58 12.34
CA ARG A 430 -15.60 -15.94 10.91
C ARG A 430 -14.18 -16.04 10.35
N THR A 431 -13.18 -15.70 11.14
CA THR A 431 -11.77 -15.73 10.72
C THR A 431 -11.17 -17.09 10.98
N VAL A 432 -10.77 -17.79 9.93
CA VAL A 432 -10.20 -19.13 10.00
C VAL A 432 -8.75 -19.06 10.47
N THR A 433 -8.45 -19.70 11.60
CA THR A 433 -7.09 -19.79 12.15
C THR A 433 -6.26 -20.86 11.41
N ILE A 434 -4.93 -20.81 11.57
CA ILE A 434 -4.04 -21.85 11.02
C ILE A 434 -4.39 -23.22 11.60
N GLU A 435 -4.68 -23.31 12.91
CA GLU A 435 -5.12 -24.54 13.57
C GLU A 435 -6.38 -25.13 12.92
N GLU A 436 -7.40 -24.31 12.66
CA GLU A 436 -8.65 -24.74 12.03
C GLU A 436 -8.42 -25.23 10.60
N GLY A 437 -7.62 -24.50 9.81
CA GLY A 437 -7.25 -24.92 8.45
C GLY A 437 -6.48 -26.25 8.44
N PHE A 438 -5.51 -26.39 9.33
CA PHE A 438 -4.75 -27.65 9.47
C PHE A 438 -5.62 -28.81 9.92
N ASN A 439 -6.49 -28.64 10.92
CA ASN A 439 -7.40 -29.69 11.39
C ASN A 439 -8.40 -30.11 10.31
N ALA A 440 -8.85 -29.19 9.49
CA ALA A 440 -9.73 -29.52 8.36
C ALA A 440 -8.99 -30.32 7.27
N ARG A 441 -7.73 -29.98 6.99
CA ARG A 441 -6.94 -30.59 5.90
C ARG A 441 -6.25 -31.90 6.33
N PHE A 442 -5.80 -32.01 7.59
CA PHE A 442 -5.07 -33.14 8.15
C PHE A 442 -5.82 -33.74 9.37
N PRO A 443 -7.03 -34.29 9.20
CA PRO A 443 -7.88 -34.71 10.32
C PRO A 443 -7.22 -35.76 11.19
N SER A 444 -7.21 -35.51 12.51
CA SER A 444 -6.59 -36.37 13.53
C SER A 444 -5.05 -36.53 13.42
N ARG A 445 -4.36 -35.68 12.68
CA ARG A 445 -2.91 -35.71 12.51
C ARG A 445 -2.19 -34.57 13.22
N VAL A 446 -2.91 -33.51 13.61
CA VAL A 446 -2.35 -32.29 14.18
C VAL A 446 -2.38 -32.34 15.70
N SER A 447 -1.26 -32.05 16.34
CA SER A 447 -1.20 -31.75 17.77
C SER A 447 -0.73 -30.30 17.96
N VAL A 448 -1.48 -29.51 18.73
CA VAL A 448 -1.26 -28.06 18.86
C VAL A 448 -0.64 -27.76 20.23
N VAL A 449 0.41 -26.94 20.23
CA VAL A 449 1.11 -26.49 21.44
C VAL A 449 1.54 -25.03 21.29
N GLN A 450 1.27 -24.18 22.27
CA GLN A 450 1.65 -22.78 22.22
C GLN A 450 3.18 -22.57 22.25
N GLY A 451 3.92 -23.32 23.07
CA GLY A 451 5.38 -23.24 23.18
C GLY A 451 5.92 -22.00 23.91
N CYS A 452 5.60 -20.84 23.40
CA CYS A 452 5.89 -19.53 24.04
C CYS A 452 4.77 -18.54 23.75
N ASP A 453 4.78 -17.37 24.40
CA ASP A 453 4.00 -16.20 23.99
C ASP A 453 4.80 -15.37 22.98
N VAL A 454 4.26 -14.26 22.49
CA VAL A 454 4.91 -13.43 21.45
C VAL A 454 6.26 -12.89 21.92
N PHE A 455 6.34 -12.37 23.15
CA PHE A 455 7.55 -11.76 23.71
C PHE A 455 8.08 -12.43 24.99
N THR A 456 7.31 -13.35 25.56
CA THR A 456 7.63 -13.96 26.85
C THR A 456 7.58 -15.48 26.79
N PRO A 457 8.43 -16.17 27.55
CA PRO A 457 8.31 -17.62 27.68
C PRO A 457 7.01 -18.00 28.41
N VAL A 458 6.50 -19.19 28.12
CA VAL A 458 5.41 -19.86 28.84
C VAL A 458 6.01 -20.96 29.70
N ASP A 459 5.60 -21.04 30.96
CA ASP A 459 6.09 -22.06 31.88
C ASP A 459 5.81 -23.48 31.34
N GLY A 460 6.87 -24.26 31.18
CA GLY A 460 6.78 -25.61 30.59
C GLY A 460 6.58 -25.61 29.07
N GLY A 461 6.31 -24.48 28.43
CA GLY A 461 5.95 -24.41 27.00
C GLY A 461 6.97 -25.03 26.08
N ILE A 462 8.27 -24.72 26.23
CA ILE A 462 9.34 -25.32 25.41
C ILE A 462 9.40 -26.84 25.61
N SER A 463 9.23 -27.35 26.84
CA SER A 463 9.25 -28.78 27.09
C SER A 463 8.07 -29.51 26.47
N ASP A 464 6.89 -28.87 26.45
CA ASP A 464 5.69 -29.38 25.79
C ASP A 464 5.85 -29.40 24.27
N ALA A 465 6.42 -28.34 23.69
CA ALA A 465 6.74 -28.21 22.27
C ALA A 465 7.74 -29.32 21.83
N VAL A 466 8.82 -29.53 22.57
CA VAL A 466 9.81 -30.57 22.32
C VAL A 466 9.16 -31.97 22.42
N ARG A 467 8.26 -32.20 23.37
CA ARG A 467 7.50 -33.46 23.47
C ARG A 467 6.58 -33.67 22.28
N ALA A 468 5.85 -32.65 21.85
CA ALA A 468 4.99 -32.71 20.66
C ALA A 468 5.81 -33.01 19.40
N ALA A 469 6.91 -32.31 19.18
CA ALA A 469 7.81 -32.52 18.04
C ALA A 469 8.41 -33.94 18.01
N ARG A 470 8.78 -34.53 19.15
CA ARG A 470 9.27 -35.93 19.22
C ARG A 470 8.22 -36.96 18.80
N ASN A 471 6.95 -36.68 19.02
CA ASN A 471 5.84 -37.57 18.69
C ASN A 471 5.26 -37.35 17.29
N ALA A 472 5.76 -36.36 16.57
CA ALA A 472 5.36 -35.99 15.21
C ALA A 472 6.41 -36.44 14.18
N ASP A 473 6.04 -36.39 12.91
CA ASP A 473 6.92 -36.63 11.78
C ASP A 473 7.58 -35.30 11.34
N VAL A 474 6.85 -34.20 11.46
CA VAL A 474 7.28 -32.81 11.15
C VAL A 474 6.83 -31.83 12.25
N ALA A 475 7.66 -30.83 12.53
CA ALA A 475 7.32 -29.71 13.41
C ALA A 475 7.03 -28.47 12.56
N VAL A 476 5.82 -27.94 12.68
CA VAL A 476 5.39 -26.69 12.02
C VAL A 476 5.29 -25.58 13.07
N LEU A 477 6.16 -24.61 13.02
CA LEU A 477 6.21 -23.50 13.98
C LEU A 477 5.56 -22.25 13.38
N VAL A 478 4.61 -21.64 14.07
CA VAL A 478 3.95 -20.39 13.67
C VAL A 478 4.53 -19.26 14.50
N LEU A 479 5.47 -18.55 13.92
CA LEU A 479 6.31 -17.54 14.57
C LEU A 479 6.18 -16.17 13.87
N GLY A 480 6.68 -15.10 14.53
CA GLY A 480 6.75 -13.78 13.94
C GLY A 480 6.26 -12.65 14.84
N PHE A 481 5.58 -11.68 14.25
CA PHE A 481 5.06 -10.49 14.93
C PHE A 481 3.53 -10.49 14.95
N HIS A 482 2.97 -10.01 16.06
CA HIS A 482 1.54 -9.78 16.20
C HIS A 482 1.10 -8.56 15.36
N GLY A 483 -0.15 -8.57 14.85
CA GLY A 483 -0.71 -7.48 14.04
C GLY A 483 -0.64 -6.08 14.69
N HIS A 484 -0.63 -5.98 16.03
CA HIS A 484 -0.44 -4.71 16.73
C HIS A 484 0.98 -4.10 16.60
N LEU A 485 1.94 -4.85 16.09
CA LEU A 485 3.25 -4.31 15.73
C LEU A 485 3.29 -3.80 14.28
N SER A 486 2.17 -3.79 13.59
CA SER A 486 2.01 -3.32 12.20
C SER A 486 0.94 -2.24 12.13
N GLY A 487 1.01 -1.39 11.11
CA GLY A 487 0.12 -0.25 10.93
C GLY A 487 0.63 1.00 11.62
N GLU A 488 -0.25 1.93 11.83
CA GLU A 488 0.02 3.25 12.40
C GLU A 488 0.51 3.15 13.86
N ALA A 489 1.40 4.07 14.23
CA ALA A 489 2.04 4.15 15.56
C ALA A 489 2.78 2.87 16.01
N ALA A 490 3.19 2.01 15.06
CA ALA A 490 3.80 0.71 15.34
C ALA A 490 5.27 0.62 14.88
N SER A 491 6.05 1.67 15.12
CA SER A 491 7.50 1.68 14.83
C SER A 491 8.25 0.77 15.79
N VAL A 492 9.19 -0.02 15.24
CA VAL A 492 10.05 -0.92 16.02
C VAL A 492 11.52 -0.57 15.84
N THR A 493 12.35 -0.89 16.83
CA THR A 493 13.81 -0.68 16.75
C THR A 493 14.54 -1.90 16.18
N SER A 494 13.90 -3.07 16.23
CA SER A 494 14.43 -4.32 15.69
C SER A 494 13.33 -5.08 14.97
N VAL A 495 13.68 -5.68 13.84
CA VAL A 495 12.83 -6.56 13.03
C VAL A 495 13.25 -8.03 13.14
N GLU A 496 14.04 -8.39 14.15
CA GLU A 496 14.38 -9.78 14.45
C GLU A 496 13.24 -10.50 15.18
N LEU A 497 13.23 -11.83 15.12
CA LEU A 497 12.31 -12.64 15.96
C LEU A 497 12.59 -12.38 17.46
N PRO A 498 11.54 -12.27 18.31
CA PRO A 498 11.68 -12.20 19.76
C PRO A 498 12.48 -13.38 20.34
N GLN A 499 13.27 -13.13 21.36
CA GLN A 499 14.20 -14.13 21.92
C GLN A 499 13.50 -15.44 22.35
N CYS A 500 12.31 -15.37 22.98
CA CYS A 500 11.57 -16.57 23.37
C CYS A 500 11.15 -17.46 22.18
N GLN A 501 10.89 -16.86 21.01
CA GLN A 501 10.60 -17.57 19.77
C GLN A 501 11.87 -18.20 19.18
N LYS A 502 13.02 -17.50 19.23
CA LYS A 502 14.34 -18.06 18.85
C LYS A 502 14.70 -19.25 19.73
N ASP A 503 14.50 -19.14 21.05
CA ASP A 503 14.76 -20.23 22.01
C ASP A 503 13.85 -21.44 21.75
N LEU A 504 12.58 -21.22 21.42
CA LEU A 504 11.62 -22.26 21.04
C LEU A 504 12.06 -22.99 19.78
N LEU A 505 12.40 -22.24 18.71
CA LEU A 505 12.87 -22.78 17.44
C LEU A 505 14.12 -23.65 17.65
N ALA A 506 15.13 -23.12 18.33
CA ALA A 506 16.38 -23.83 18.62
C ALA A 506 16.17 -25.10 19.44
N ALA A 507 15.20 -25.10 20.37
CA ALA A 507 14.86 -26.26 21.18
C ALA A 507 14.15 -27.35 20.35
N VAL A 508 13.23 -26.98 19.47
CA VAL A 508 12.53 -27.89 18.56
C VAL A 508 13.48 -28.47 17.53
N LYS A 509 14.36 -27.69 16.92
CA LYS A 509 15.38 -28.15 15.94
C LYS A 509 16.25 -29.27 16.50
N LYS A 510 16.63 -29.18 17.78
CA LYS A 510 17.43 -30.22 18.47
C LYS A 510 16.75 -31.57 18.55
N VAL A 511 15.45 -31.68 18.30
CA VAL A 511 14.71 -32.96 18.23
C VAL A 511 15.15 -33.79 17.00
N GLY A 512 15.64 -33.11 15.93
CA GLY A 512 16.11 -33.73 14.70
C GLY A 512 14.97 -34.16 13.74
N LYS A 513 13.80 -33.53 13.85
CA LYS A 513 12.71 -33.64 12.87
C LYS A 513 12.80 -32.47 11.89
N PRO A 514 12.21 -32.61 10.68
CA PRO A 514 12.02 -31.47 9.79
C PRO A 514 11.29 -30.32 10.48
N VAL A 515 11.77 -29.09 10.28
CA VAL A 515 11.20 -27.87 10.87
C VAL A 515 10.70 -26.95 9.77
N VAL A 516 9.40 -26.74 9.73
CA VAL A 516 8.73 -25.75 8.89
C VAL A 516 8.40 -24.53 9.73
N VAL A 517 8.69 -23.34 9.25
CA VAL A 517 8.25 -22.08 9.89
C VAL A 517 7.23 -21.41 9.00
N LEU A 518 6.06 -21.13 9.57
CA LEU A 518 5.02 -20.25 9.02
C LEU A 518 5.25 -18.88 9.66
N LEU A 519 5.79 -17.92 8.88
CA LEU A 519 6.17 -16.60 9.38
C LEU A 519 4.99 -15.64 9.27
N THR A 520 4.41 -15.27 10.41
CA THR A 520 3.32 -14.29 10.52
C THR A 520 3.89 -12.92 10.84
N THR A 521 3.71 -11.93 9.96
CA THR A 521 4.25 -10.57 10.16
C THR A 521 3.56 -9.57 9.26
N GLY A 522 3.60 -8.28 9.62
CA GLY A 522 3.18 -7.18 8.74
C GLY A 522 4.36 -6.39 8.16
N ARG A 523 5.60 -6.94 8.24
CA ARG A 523 6.82 -6.28 7.75
C ARG A 523 7.91 -7.31 7.43
N PRO A 524 8.89 -7.01 6.56
CA PRO A 524 10.09 -7.82 6.42
C PRO A 524 10.85 -7.98 7.74
N MET A 525 11.36 -9.18 7.99
CA MET A 525 12.09 -9.52 9.21
C MET A 525 13.55 -9.90 8.92
N ALA A 526 14.43 -9.64 9.88
CA ALA A 526 15.83 -10.08 9.85
C ALA A 526 15.93 -11.49 10.43
N LEU A 527 16.20 -12.47 9.58
CA LEU A 527 16.16 -13.89 9.94
C LEU A 527 17.51 -14.60 9.85
N GLU A 528 18.61 -13.91 9.47
CA GLU A 528 19.93 -14.54 9.29
C GLU A 528 20.40 -15.31 10.53
N SER A 529 20.07 -14.82 11.73
CA SER A 529 20.45 -15.46 13.00
C SER A 529 19.75 -16.79 13.28
N VAL A 530 18.70 -17.15 12.53
CA VAL A 530 17.86 -18.34 12.77
C VAL A 530 17.62 -19.19 11.51
N ILE A 531 18.01 -18.70 10.33
CA ILE A 531 17.63 -19.33 9.05
C ILE A 531 18.18 -20.75 8.88
N ASP A 532 19.34 -21.07 9.51
CA ASP A 532 19.96 -22.39 9.47
C ASP A 532 19.21 -23.44 10.31
N ASP A 533 18.35 -23.00 11.26
CA ASP A 533 17.50 -23.86 12.05
C ASP A 533 16.16 -24.20 11.37
N ILE A 534 15.90 -23.65 10.19
CA ILE A 534 14.65 -23.77 9.44
C ILE A 534 14.89 -24.60 8.18
N ASP A 535 14.14 -25.68 7.98
CA ASP A 535 14.21 -26.50 6.76
C ASP A 535 13.29 -25.97 5.65
N ALA A 536 12.08 -25.47 6.02
CA ALA A 536 11.20 -24.76 5.09
C ALA A 536 10.60 -23.50 5.75
N LEU A 537 10.54 -22.41 5.00
CA LEU A 537 10.03 -21.12 5.47
C LEU A 537 8.97 -20.60 4.51
N LEU A 538 7.72 -20.56 4.98
CA LEU A 538 6.60 -19.94 4.27
C LEU A 538 6.21 -18.65 4.98
N LEU A 539 6.35 -17.53 4.29
CA LEU A 539 5.90 -16.21 4.75
C LEU A 539 4.40 -16.10 4.50
N VAL A 540 3.64 -16.10 5.60
CA VAL A 540 2.17 -16.09 5.52
C VAL A 540 1.58 -14.68 5.73
N TRP A 541 2.36 -13.72 6.17
CA TRP A 541 1.93 -12.35 6.46
C TRP A 541 0.79 -12.29 7.50
N HIS A 542 -0.19 -11.39 7.30
CA HIS A 542 -1.52 -11.41 7.91
C HIS A 542 -2.52 -11.64 6.76
N PRO A 543 -2.96 -12.89 6.53
CA PRO A 543 -3.57 -13.32 5.28
C PRO A 543 -5.08 -13.07 5.16
N GLY A 544 -5.71 -12.44 6.14
CA GLY A 544 -7.14 -12.13 6.11
C GLY A 544 -8.05 -13.24 6.63
N THR A 545 -9.36 -13.08 6.38
CA THR A 545 -10.44 -13.91 6.94
C THR A 545 -10.28 -15.41 6.63
N GLU A 546 -9.88 -15.76 5.42
CA GLU A 546 -9.72 -17.16 4.97
C GLU A 546 -8.26 -17.66 5.07
N GLY A 547 -7.42 -16.95 5.82
CA GLY A 547 -5.99 -17.20 5.90
C GLY A 547 -5.60 -18.60 6.32
N GLY A 548 -6.27 -19.19 7.33
CA GLY A 548 -5.97 -20.54 7.78
C GLY A 548 -6.22 -21.62 6.71
N ASN A 549 -7.31 -21.48 5.95
CA ASN A 549 -7.59 -22.35 4.81
C ASN A 549 -6.55 -22.20 3.70
N ALA A 550 -6.14 -20.95 3.39
CA ALA A 550 -5.14 -20.67 2.37
C ALA A 550 -3.74 -21.24 2.74
N VAL A 551 -3.35 -21.13 4.01
CA VAL A 551 -2.11 -21.78 4.52
C VAL A 551 -2.17 -23.28 4.36
N ALA A 552 -3.31 -23.90 4.74
CA ALA A 552 -3.49 -25.34 4.61
C ALA A 552 -3.41 -25.83 3.16
N ASP A 553 -3.96 -25.08 2.20
CA ASP A 553 -3.90 -25.38 0.76
C ASP A 553 -2.44 -25.41 0.26
N LEU A 554 -1.61 -24.45 0.70
CA LEU A 554 -0.20 -24.38 0.29
C LEU A 554 0.62 -25.50 0.94
N VAL A 555 0.53 -25.66 2.26
CA VAL A 555 1.36 -26.67 2.96
C VAL A 555 1.01 -28.10 2.58
N SER A 556 -0.21 -28.37 2.09
CA SER A 556 -0.62 -29.68 1.61
C SER A 556 -0.30 -29.95 0.14
N GLY A 557 0.15 -28.95 -0.61
CA GLY A 557 0.40 -29.05 -2.04
C GLY A 557 -0.87 -29.01 -2.92
N ASP A 558 -2.04 -28.69 -2.35
CA ASP A 558 -3.25 -28.47 -3.16
C ASP A 558 -3.08 -27.26 -4.12
N HIS A 559 -2.19 -26.33 -3.74
CA HIS A 559 -1.71 -25.24 -4.58
C HIS A 559 -0.20 -25.09 -4.41
N SER A 560 0.50 -24.78 -5.51
CA SER A 560 1.90 -24.40 -5.48
C SER A 560 2.05 -22.92 -5.07
N PRO A 561 2.99 -22.57 -4.17
CA PRO A 561 3.31 -21.19 -3.86
C PRO A 561 3.67 -20.40 -5.12
N SER A 562 3.19 -19.17 -5.22
CA SER A 562 3.40 -18.29 -6.39
C SER A 562 3.64 -16.82 -6.02
N GLY A 563 3.68 -16.51 -4.74
CA GLY A 563 3.96 -15.15 -4.26
C GLY A 563 5.44 -14.81 -4.41
N HIS A 564 5.72 -13.54 -4.71
CA HIS A 564 7.07 -12.99 -4.82
C HIS A 564 7.19 -11.72 -3.98
N LEU A 565 8.32 -11.55 -3.28
CA LEU A 565 8.53 -10.42 -2.38
C LEU A 565 8.46 -9.07 -3.09
N THR A 566 7.81 -8.10 -2.47
CA THR A 566 7.75 -6.72 -2.94
C THR A 566 8.55 -5.75 -2.07
N MET A 567 9.27 -6.30 -1.10
CA MET A 567 10.20 -5.59 -0.23
C MET A 567 11.34 -6.52 0.20
N CYS A 568 12.58 -6.03 0.17
CA CYS A 568 13.77 -6.79 0.57
C CYS A 568 13.71 -7.19 2.06
N PHE A 569 14.13 -8.41 2.37
CA PHE A 569 14.32 -8.87 3.75
C PHE A 569 15.78 -8.62 4.18
N PRO A 570 16.02 -7.80 5.21
CA PRO A 570 17.38 -7.52 5.68
C PRO A 570 17.98 -8.75 6.37
N ARG A 571 19.33 -8.84 6.40
CA ARG A 571 20.03 -9.85 7.21
C ARG A 571 20.02 -9.51 8.68
N CYS A 572 20.15 -8.23 8.98
CA CYS A 572 20.16 -7.68 10.34
C CYS A 572 19.65 -6.24 10.35
N ASP A 573 19.29 -5.72 11.53
CA ASP A 573 18.81 -4.35 11.70
C ASP A 573 19.77 -3.29 11.15
N GLY A 574 21.08 -3.56 11.20
CA GLY A 574 22.11 -2.62 10.74
C GLY A 574 22.16 -2.40 9.22
N GLN A 575 21.45 -3.20 8.40
CA GLN A 575 21.32 -2.99 6.97
C GLN A 575 20.20 -2.01 6.58
N ILE A 576 19.28 -1.72 7.50
CA ILE A 576 18.09 -0.93 7.22
C ILE A 576 18.41 0.57 7.16
N PRO A 577 17.92 1.30 6.13
CA PRO A 577 17.05 0.85 5.04
C PRO A 577 17.79 0.08 3.94
N ILE A 578 17.15 -0.94 3.38
CA ILE A 578 17.69 -1.74 2.27
C ILE A 578 16.69 -1.84 1.13
N ARG A 579 17.19 -1.82 -0.11
CA ARG A 579 16.37 -1.91 -1.32
C ARG A 579 17.19 -2.44 -2.50
N TYR A 580 16.53 -3.10 -3.45
CA TYR A 580 17.19 -3.65 -4.64
C TYR A 580 17.67 -2.55 -5.61
N ASN A 581 16.88 -1.47 -5.78
CA ASN A 581 17.11 -0.37 -6.71
C ASN A 581 17.98 0.75 -6.11
N HIS A 582 19.03 0.36 -5.37
CA HIS A 582 20.00 1.33 -4.85
C HIS A 582 20.84 1.95 -5.98
N LYS A 583 21.35 3.15 -5.75
CA LYS A 583 22.25 3.82 -6.71
C LYS A 583 23.66 3.22 -6.68
N ASN A 584 24.34 3.25 -7.81
CA ASN A 584 25.77 3.00 -7.86
C ASN A 584 26.54 4.05 -7.07
N THR A 585 27.63 3.62 -6.44
CA THR A 585 28.60 4.52 -5.81
C THR A 585 29.88 4.60 -6.65
N GLY A 586 30.73 5.57 -6.38
CA GLY A 586 32.03 5.65 -7.05
C GLY A 586 32.99 4.50 -6.71
N ARG A 587 32.65 3.67 -5.70
CA ARG A 587 33.40 2.48 -5.27
C ARG A 587 32.42 1.34 -4.92
N PRO A 588 31.81 0.72 -5.93
CA PRO A 588 30.85 -0.37 -5.72
C PRO A 588 31.46 -1.53 -4.92
N ALA A 589 30.64 -2.16 -4.10
CA ALA A 589 31.07 -3.33 -3.34
C ALA A 589 31.22 -4.56 -4.24
N THR A 590 32.26 -5.34 -3.98
CA THR A 590 32.51 -6.65 -4.63
C THR A 590 32.45 -7.80 -3.60
N GLY A 591 31.85 -7.59 -2.45
CA GLY A 591 31.72 -8.54 -1.35
C GLY A 591 31.78 -7.85 0.01
N ILE A 592 32.01 -8.63 1.07
CA ILE A 592 32.24 -8.10 2.44
C ILE A 592 33.55 -7.32 2.51
N GLY A 593 33.54 -6.23 3.29
CA GLY A 593 34.69 -5.33 3.43
C GLY A 593 35.89 -5.90 4.19
N LEU A 594 35.68 -6.95 4.99
CA LEU A 594 36.74 -7.63 5.72
C LEU A 594 37.22 -8.87 4.96
N LYS A 595 38.46 -8.83 4.44
CA LYS A 595 39.01 -9.92 3.61
C LYS A 595 39.59 -11.06 4.44
N SER A 596 40.07 -10.80 5.66
CA SER A 596 40.68 -11.79 6.54
C SER A 596 40.70 -11.27 7.99
N LEU A 597 40.45 -12.15 8.95
CA LEU A 597 40.60 -11.87 10.36
C LEU A 597 42.06 -11.84 10.81
N ASP A 598 42.93 -12.57 10.12
CA ASP A 598 44.36 -12.68 10.44
C ASP A 598 45.17 -11.50 9.88
N ASN A 599 44.65 -10.84 8.86
CA ASN A 599 45.25 -9.63 8.30
C ASN A 599 44.14 -8.65 7.97
N ILE A 600 43.90 -7.69 8.88
CA ILE A 600 42.84 -6.68 8.79
C ILE A 600 43.12 -5.76 7.59
N SER A 601 42.90 -6.31 6.39
CA SER A 601 42.91 -5.56 5.13
C SER A 601 41.52 -5.10 4.78
N LYS A 602 41.28 -3.80 4.91
CA LYS A 602 40.00 -3.18 4.51
C LYS A 602 39.89 -3.09 3.00
N SER A 603 38.70 -3.38 2.49
CA SER A 603 38.31 -3.01 1.13
C SER A 603 37.89 -1.53 1.14
N PHE A 604 38.49 -0.69 0.28
CA PHE A 604 38.09 0.72 0.13
C PHE A 604 36.91 0.84 -0.84
N GLN A 605 35.84 0.10 -0.54
CA GLN A 605 34.58 0.01 -1.29
C GLN A 605 33.40 0.37 -0.39
N SER A 606 32.25 0.65 -0.99
CA SER A 606 30.99 0.92 -0.27
C SER A 606 30.36 -0.40 0.23
N CYS A 607 30.94 -0.98 1.28
CA CYS A 607 30.52 -2.27 1.84
C CYS A 607 30.57 -2.29 3.36
N TYR A 608 29.75 -3.15 3.95
CA TYR A 608 29.86 -3.50 5.36
C TYR A 608 31.10 -4.38 5.61
N LEU A 609 31.64 -4.33 6.82
CA LEU A 609 32.83 -5.12 7.18
C LEU A 609 32.50 -6.58 7.44
N LEU A 610 31.37 -6.86 8.07
CA LEU A 610 31.05 -8.19 8.61
C LEU A 610 29.82 -8.85 7.96
N THR A 611 29.04 -8.10 7.18
CA THR A 611 27.79 -8.55 6.58
C THR A 611 27.82 -8.25 5.08
N PRO A 612 27.32 -9.11 4.19
CA PRO A 612 27.13 -8.79 2.79
C PRO A 612 26.24 -7.55 2.61
N ASN A 613 26.42 -6.80 1.53
CA ASN A 613 25.53 -5.70 1.19
C ASN A 613 24.17 -6.18 0.70
N SER A 614 24.10 -7.40 0.11
CA SER A 614 22.86 -8.00 -0.36
C SER A 614 21.90 -8.28 0.80
N PRO A 615 20.59 -8.15 0.60
CA PRO A 615 19.61 -8.60 1.58
C PRO A 615 19.69 -10.11 1.81
N LEU A 616 18.95 -10.63 2.78
CA LEU A 616 18.77 -12.08 2.97
C LEU A 616 17.90 -12.64 1.84
N TYR A 617 16.80 -11.95 1.52
CA TYR A 617 15.95 -12.21 0.35
C TYR A 617 15.70 -10.92 -0.40
N SER A 618 15.95 -10.95 -1.69
CA SER A 618 15.84 -9.78 -2.57
C SER A 618 14.40 -9.51 -3.00
N PHE A 619 14.13 -8.30 -3.46
CA PHE A 619 12.89 -7.96 -4.13
C PHE A 619 12.61 -8.91 -5.31
N GLY A 620 11.37 -9.30 -5.47
CA GLY A 620 10.94 -10.24 -6.49
C GLY A 620 11.16 -11.72 -6.15
N TYR A 621 11.90 -12.07 -5.09
CA TYR A 621 12.21 -13.44 -4.73
C TYR A 621 10.98 -14.21 -4.24
N GLY A 622 10.82 -15.47 -4.71
CA GLY A 622 9.83 -16.43 -4.26
C GLY A 622 10.09 -17.80 -4.88
N LEU A 623 9.88 -18.87 -4.10
CA LEU A 623 10.01 -20.25 -4.56
C LEU A 623 8.63 -20.84 -4.87
N SER A 624 8.63 -21.90 -5.66
CA SER A 624 7.47 -22.71 -6.01
C SER A 624 7.75 -24.19 -5.70
N TYR A 625 6.76 -25.05 -5.79
CA TYR A 625 6.95 -26.52 -5.76
C TYR A 625 7.41 -27.09 -7.11
N THR A 626 7.68 -26.22 -8.07
CA THR A 626 8.24 -26.54 -9.37
C THR A 626 9.37 -25.57 -9.72
N GLU A 627 10.14 -25.87 -10.76
CA GLU A 627 11.27 -25.05 -11.19
C GLU A 627 10.95 -24.35 -12.52
N PHE A 628 11.24 -23.05 -12.60
CA PHE A 628 11.09 -22.27 -13.83
C PHE A 628 12.46 -21.87 -14.38
N ARG A 629 12.63 -22.01 -15.70
CA ARG A 629 13.83 -21.60 -16.39
C ARG A 629 13.51 -20.49 -17.38
N TYR A 630 14.30 -19.42 -17.29
CA TYR A 630 14.28 -18.28 -18.20
C TYR A 630 15.43 -18.40 -19.17
N ASP A 631 15.16 -18.31 -20.49
CA ASP A 631 16.17 -18.35 -21.53
C ASP A 631 15.73 -17.57 -22.78
N SER A 632 16.63 -17.48 -23.79
CA SER A 632 16.31 -16.86 -25.10
C SER A 632 15.82 -15.41 -24.98
N LEU A 633 16.44 -14.60 -24.12
CA LEU A 633 16.17 -13.17 -24.05
C LEU A 633 16.63 -12.49 -25.34
N GLU A 634 15.72 -11.78 -26.01
CA GLU A 634 15.98 -11.07 -27.25
C GLU A 634 15.35 -9.67 -27.20
N VAL A 635 16.11 -8.64 -27.55
CA VAL A 635 15.59 -7.30 -27.80
C VAL A 635 15.22 -7.23 -29.28
N LEU A 636 13.92 -7.16 -29.59
CA LEU A 636 13.42 -7.16 -30.96
C LEU A 636 13.69 -5.83 -31.68
N THR A 637 13.84 -4.75 -30.91
CA THR A 637 14.14 -3.39 -31.38
C THR A 637 15.46 -2.89 -30.76
N PRO A 638 16.65 -3.40 -31.19
CA PRO A 638 17.92 -3.13 -30.54
C PRO A 638 18.42 -1.68 -30.68
N GLU A 639 17.86 -0.92 -31.62
CA GLU A 639 18.06 0.51 -31.81
C GLU A 639 16.70 1.19 -32.02
N VAL A 640 16.41 2.22 -31.24
CA VAL A 640 15.16 3.01 -31.32
C VAL A 640 15.47 4.50 -31.29
N HIS A 641 14.60 5.33 -31.85
CA HIS A 641 14.66 6.78 -31.66
C HIS A 641 13.85 7.21 -30.42
N ALA A 642 14.17 8.38 -29.90
CA ALA A 642 13.41 8.98 -28.83
C ALA A 642 11.91 9.04 -29.21
N GLY A 643 11.05 8.43 -28.37
CA GLY A 643 9.60 8.34 -28.58
C GLY A 643 9.11 7.02 -29.17
N GLU A 644 9.99 6.07 -29.47
CA GLU A 644 9.64 4.72 -29.91
C GLU A 644 9.72 3.72 -28.76
N ASP A 645 8.89 2.69 -28.80
CA ASP A 645 8.86 1.61 -27.81
C ASP A 645 9.97 0.59 -28.07
N VAL A 646 10.49 0.00 -26.97
CA VAL A 646 11.44 -1.11 -27.00
C VAL A 646 10.71 -2.42 -26.71
N HIS A 647 10.81 -3.38 -27.63
CA HIS A 647 10.18 -4.70 -27.49
C HIS A 647 11.24 -5.73 -27.06
N VAL A 648 10.95 -6.43 -25.96
CA VAL A 648 11.83 -7.43 -25.36
C VAL A 648 11.07 -8.74 -25.23
N LYS A 649 11.64 -9.83 -25.71
CA LYS A 649 11.04 -11.16 -25.68
C LYS A 649 11.88 -12.13 -24.88
N VAL A 650 11.24 -12.96 -24.06
CA VAL A 650 11.88 -13.99 -23.23
C VAL A 650 11.06 -15.28 -23.29
N ARG A 651 11.74 -16.42 -23.18
CA ARG A 651 11.10 -17.72 -23.03
C ARG A 651 11.18 -18.18 -21.58
N VAL A 652 10.03 -18.62 -21.04
CA VAL A 652 9.89 -19.19 -19.71
C VAL A 652 9.38 -20.62 -19.83
N SER A 653 10.04 -21.57 -19.18
CA SER A 653 9.68 -22.99 -19.19
C SER A 653 9.53 -23.51 -17.76
N ASN A 654 8.46 -24.23 -17.48
CA ASN A 654 8.34 -25.04 -16.29
C ASN A 654 9.13 -26.35 -16.51
N VAL A 655 10.26 -26.48 -15.83
CA VAL A 655 11.18 -27.65 -15.98
C VAL A 655 11.06 -28.65 -14.84
N GLY A 656 10.18 -28.38 -13.84
CA GLY A 656 9.90 -29.30 -12.74
C GLY A 656 8.69 -30.18 -13.00
N ASP A 657 8.32 -30.95 -11.98
CA ASP A 657 7.33 -32.03 -12.07
C ASP A 657 5.89 -31.61 -11.66
N ALA A 658 5.70 -30.39 -11.16
CA ALA A 658 4.40 -29.87 -10.74
C ALA A 658 3.97 -28.67 -11.61
N ASP A 659 2.66 -28.45 -11.70
CA ASP A 659 2.11 -27.21 -12.26
C ASP A 659 2.40 -26.03 -11.34
N GLY A 660 2.65 -24.86 -11.90
CA GLY A 660 2.95 -23.69 -11.08
C GLY A 660 2.78 -22.36 -11.80
N THR A 661 2.81 -21.29 -11.02
CA THR A 661 2.82 -19.91 -11.51
C THR A 661 4.12 -19.24 -11.11
N THR A 662 4.73 -18.50 -12.03
CA THR A 662 5.86 -17.62 -11.77
C THR A 662 5.54 -16.20 -12.18
N VAL A 663 6.35 -15.24 -11.74
CA VAL A 663 6.28 -13.84 -12.17
C VAL A 663 7.56 -13.52 -12.95
N ALA A 664 7.43 -13.39 -14.26
CA ALA A 664 8.51 -12.88 -15.09
C ALA A 664 8.65 -11.37 -14.84
N GLN A 665 9.85 -10.94 -14.44
CA GLN A 665 10.14 -9.56 -14.06
C GLN A 665 11.20 -9.00 -14.99
N LEU A 666 10.90 -7.84 -15.62
CA LEU A 666 11.85 -7.11 -16.46
C LEU A 666 12.41 -5.93 -15.70
N TYR A 667 13.72 -5.85 -15.66
CA TYR A 667 14.49 -4.77 -15.05
C TYR A 667 15.27 -4.00 -16.12
N LEU A 668 15.35 -2.68 -15.95
CA LEU A 668 16.02 -1.77 -16.86
C LEU A 668 17.09 -0.97 -16.13
N ARG A 669 18.14 -0.61 -16.85
CA ARG A 669 19.12 0.39 -16.45
C ARG A 669 19.51 1.25 -17.64
N ASP A 670 19.55 2.57 -17.42
CA ASP A 670 20.30 3.51 -18.23
C ASP A 670 21.76 3.45 -17.78
N ASP A 671 22.65 3.02 -18.67
CA ASP A 671 24.04 2.73 -18.32
C ASP A 671 24.86 3.99 -18.05
N VAL A 672 24.56 5.10 -18.76
CA VAL A 672 25.25 6.39 -18.62
C VAL A 672 24.27 7.54 -18.78
N ALA A 673 23.80 8.08 -17.67
CA ALA A 673 22.82 9.17 -17.61
C ALA A 673 23.42 10.47 -17.04
N SER A 674 22.73 11.60 -17.23
CA SER A 674 23.10 12.91 -16.65
C SER A 674 23.05 12.92 -15.11
N THR A 675 22.32 11.97 -14.50
CA THR A 675 22.26 11.78 -13.04
C THR A 675 22.56 10.33 -12.67
N THR A 676 23.03 10.07 -11.44
CA THR A 676 23.28 8.69 -10.99
C THR A 676 21.97 7.91 -10.94
N ARG A 677 21.86 6.87 -11.80
CA ARG A 677 20.71 5.98 -11.87
C ARG A 677 20.84 4.78 -10.91
N PRO A 678 19.71 4.16 -10.54
CA PRO A 678 19.71 2.87 -9.85
C PRO A 678 20.46 1.78 -10.61
N VAL A 679 20.98 0.78 -9.88
CA VAL A 679 21.65 -0.38 -10.50
C VAL A 679 20.72 -1.15 -11.43
N ARG A 680 19.43 -1.15 -11.14
CA ARG A 680 18.32 -1.62 -11.98
C ARG A 680 16.99 -1.13 -11.43
N GLU A 681 15.98 -1.04 -12.28
CA GLU A 681 14.61 -0.61 -11.95
C GLU A 681 13.61 -1.55 -12.61
N LEU A 682 12.60 -2.01 -11.89
CA LEU A 682 11.51 -2.78 -12.48
C LEU A 682 10.74 -1.90 -13.48
N LYS A 683 10.50 -2.43 -14.68
CA LYS A 683 9.77 -1.75 -15.76
C LYS A 683 8.77 -2.66 -16.48
N GLY A 684 8.67 -3.91 -16.05
CA GLY A 684 7.66 -4.84 -16.57
C GLY A 684 7.56 -6.08 -15.70
N PHE A 685 6.37 -6.67 -15.66
CA PHE A 685 6.15 -7.99 -15.07
C PHE A 685 4.95 -8.67 -15.72
N GLU A 686 5.02 -10.01 -15.75
CA GLU A 686 3.93 -10.85 -16.26
C GLU A 686 3.79 -12.09 -15.37
N ARG A 687 2.58 -12.36 -14.91
CA ARG A 687 2.27 -13.53 -14.11
C ARG A 687 1.85 -14.68 -15.02
N VAL A 688 2.61 -15.78 -15.00
CA VAL A 688 2.47 -16.88 -15.98
C VAL A 688 2.24 -18.20 -15.27
N PHE A 689 1.10 -18.85 -15.55
CA PHE A 689 0.84 -20.23 -15.15
C PHE A 689 1.33 -21.19 -16.24
N LEU A 690 2.13 -22.18 -15.85
CA LEU A 690 2.64 -23.23 -16.75
C LEU A 690 2.45 -24.61 -16.10
N LYS A 691 1.94 -25.54 -16.89
CA LYS A 691 1.95 -26.95 -16.50
C LYS A 691 3.38 -27.49 -16.54
N SER A 692 3.61 -28.60 -15.83
CA SER A 692 4.88 -29.33 -15.91
C SER A 692 5.25 -29.60 -17.39
N GLY A 693 6.47 -29.21 -17.77
CA GLY A 693 7.01 -29.32 -19.13
C GLY A 693 6.49 -28.27 -20.14
N GLU A 694 5.61 -27.37 -19.75
CA GLU A 694 5.08 -26.30 -20.62
C GLU A 694 6.05 -25.14 -20.73
N THR A 695 6.00 -24.45 -21.88
CA THR A 695 6.82 -23.28 -22.20
C THR A 695 5.93 -22.17 -22.77
N ALA A 696 6.19 -20.92 -22.36
CA ALA A 696 5.58 -19.73 -22.91
C ALA A 696 6.64 -18.74 -23.40
N GLU A 697 6.29 -17.94 -24.40
CA GLU A 697 7.04 -16.75 -24.79
C GLU A 697 6.30 -15.53 -24.26
N ILE A 698 7.05 -14.63 -23.59
CA ILE A 698 6.55 -13.40 -23.01
C ILE A 698 7.20 -12.24 -23.76
N GLU A 699 6.40 -11.26 -24.13
CA GLU A 699 6.86 -10.01 -24.72
C GLU A 699 6.58 -8.86 -23.77
N PHE A 700 7.63 -8.08 -23.45
CA PHE A 700 7.54 -6.83 -22.72
C PHE A 700 7.70 -5.65 -23.65
N VAL A 701 6.95 -4.58 -23.37
CA VAL A 701 7.07 -3.30 -24.05
C VAL A 701 7.59 -2.28 -23.02
N ILE A 702 8.75 -1.67 -23.32
CA ILE A 702 9.32 -0.59 -22.53
C ILE A 702 9.01 0.70 -23.27
N THR A 703 8.17 1.55 -22.68
CA THR A 703 7.76 2.82 -23.28
C THR A 703 8.81 3.92 -23.06
N PRO A 704 8.77 5.04 -23.79
CA PRO A 704 9.61 6.21 -23.50
C PRO A 704 9.45 6.72 -22.07
N GLU A 705 8.25 6.65 -21.51
CA GLU A 705 7.96 7.02 -20.13
C GLU A 705 8.66 6.10 -19.12
N ASP A 706 8.77 4.80 -19.41
CA ASP A 706 9.49 3.84 -18.56
C ASP A 706 11.01 4.11 -18.53
N MET A 707 11.55 4.68 -19.61
CA MET A 707 12.96 5.08 -19.73
C MET A 707 13.24 6.47 -19.17
N ALA A 708 12.20 7.29 -18.99
CA ALA A 708 12.33 8.67 -18.51
C ALA A 708 12.66 8.75 -17.01
N PHE A 709 13.34 9.83 -16.63
CA PHE A 709 13.70 10.14 -15.25
C PHE A 709 13.82 11.64 -15.03
N CYS A 710 13.93 12.08 -13.77
CA CYS A 710 14.17 13.48 -13.42
C CYS A 710 15.63 13.84 -13.70
N ARG A 711 15.86 14.54 -14.82
CA ARG A 711 17.17 14.96 -15.32
C ARG A 711 17.82 16.04 -14.46
N GLU A 712 19.06 16.42 -14.78
CA GLU A 712 19.81 17.42 -14.02
C GLU A 712 19.08 18.77 -13.94
N ASP A 713 18.36 19.16 -14.98
CA ASP A 713 17.58 20.41 -15.08
C ASP A 713 16.17 20.32 -14.45
N MET A 714 15.85 19.20 -13.78
CA MET A 714 14.54 18.87 -13.19
C MET A 714 13.43 18.61 -14.20
N THR A 715 13.72 18.48 -15.49
CA THR A 715 12.76 17.97 -16.48
C THR A 715 12.64 16.45 -16.38
N PHE A 716 11.45 15.90 -16.64
CA PHE A 716 11.24 14.46 -16.70
C PHE A 716 11.25 14.01 -18.16
N ALA A 717 12.34 13.35 -18.56
CA ALA A 717 12.54 12.90 -19.94
C ALA A 717 13.56 11.76 -20.01
N LEU A 718 13.53 11.00 -21.11
CA LEU A 718 14.57 10.03 -21.45
C LEU A 718 15.83 10.73 -22.02
N GLU A 719 16.95 10.03 -22.01
CA GLU A 719 18.20 10.46 -22.67
C GLU A 719 18.64 9.43 -23.71
N GLU A 720 19.33 9.93 -24.76
CA GLU A 720 19.98 9.06 -25.74
C GLU A 720 21.15 8.32 -25.06
N GLY A 721 21.30 7.01 -25.35
CA GLY A 721 22.35 6.22 -24.72
C GLY A 721 22.17 4.72 -24.85
N ASP A 722 23.07 3.98 -24.20
CA ASP A 722 23.00 2.52 -24.11
C ASP A 722 22.24 2.11 -22.85
N PHE A 723 21.37 1.11 -22.98
CA PHE A 723 20.53 0.57 -21.92
C PHE A 723 20.76 -0.94 -21.79
N THR A 724 20.70 -1.42 -20.54
CA THR A 724 20.72 -2.84 -20.23
C THR A 724 19.39 -3.29 -19.63
N VAL A 725 18.87 -4.43 -20.12
CA VAL A 725 17.68 -5.09 -19.57
C VAL A 725 18.06 -6.45 -18.98
N TRP A 726 17.39 -6.83 -17.91
CA TRP A 726 17.44 -8.17 -17.30
C TRP A 726 16.05 -8.73 -17.19
N VAL A 727 15.89 -10.04 -17.40
CA VAL A 727 14.64 -10.75 -17.15
C VAL A 727 14.87 -11.99 -16.32
N GLY A 728 14.01 -12.22 -15.33
CA GLY A 728 14.03 -13.37 -14.43
C GLY A 728 12.87 -13.34 -13.45
N ASP A 729 12.99 -14.11 -12.37
CA ASP A 729 11.99 -14.25 -11.32
C ASP A 729 12.25 -13.36 -10.10
N SER A 730 13.28 -12.54 -10.13
CA SER A 730 13.65 -11.62 -9.05
C SER A 730 14.60 -10.52 -9.52
N SER A 731 14.87 -9.54 -8.65
CA SER A 731 15.86 -8.48 -8.91
C SER A 731 17.29 -8.98 -9.04
N GLU A 732 17.56 -10.25 -8.74
CA GLU A 732 18.85 -10.92 -8.95
C GLU A 732 18.99 -11.55 -10.34
N ALA A 733 18.05 -11.30 -11.26
CA ALA A 733 18.06 -11.83 -12.63
C ALA A 733 19.43 -11.60 -13.31
N THR A 734 19.93 -12.64 -13.97
CA THR A 734 21.24 -12.64 -14.66
C THR A 734 21.15 -12.75 -16.17
N LEU A 735 19.95 -13.09 -16.70
CA LEU A 735 19.73 -13.13 -18.13
C LEU A 735 19.58 -11.70 -18.64
N GLU A 736 20.55 -11.24 -19.45
CA GLU A 736 20.66 -9.84 -19.86
C GLU A 736 20.75 -9.64 -21.37
N ALA A 737 20.31 -8.47 -21.83
CA ALA A 737 20.47 -7.99 -23.20
C ALA A 737 20.60 -6.45 -23.18
N GLY A 738 21.09 -5.87 -24.28
CA GLY A 738 21.25 -4.42 -24.41
C GLY A 738 20.49 -3.85 -25.60
N PHE A 739 20.18 -2.56 -25.54
CA PHE A 739 19.65 -1.77 -26.66
C PHE A 739 20.17 -0.33 -26.59
N LYS A 740 19.88 0.44 -27.64
CA LYS A 740 20.32 1.82 -27.75
C LYS A 740 19.17 2.76 -28.13
N VAL A 741 19.09 3.89 -27.47
CA VAL A 741 18.26 5.04 -27.87
C VAL A 741 19.15 6.04 -28.62
N LEU A 742 18.71 6.42 -29.86
CA LEU A 742 19.41 7.28 -30.80
C LEU A 742 18.85 8.71 -30.81
#